data_27bec1e86ce3ea48debc1573e77665a3
#
_entry.id   27bec1e86ce3ea48debc1573e77665a3
#
_cell.length_a   1.000
_cell.length_b   1.000
_cell.length_c   1.000
_cell.angle_alpha   90.00
_cell.angle_beta   90.00
_cell.angle_gamma   90.00
#
_symmetry.space_group_name_H-M   'P 1'
#
loop_
_entity.id
_entity.type
_entity.pdbx_description
1 polymer ?
#
loop_
_entity_poly.entity_id
_entity_poly.type
_entity_poly.pdbx_seq_one_letter_code
_entity_poly.pdbx_strand_id
1 'polypeptide(L)'
;MRFYLSLFYVLIIGALVHHAESKELRERPNVLFLAVDDMNDWIGCLETTPRALTPNIDKLAARGVSFTNAHTAGVFCAPSRAAIFSGQFASTTGCYRTAKYFVSNPKIEALQMQFSAGGYITLGAGKLFHHPAGAIDQRGWDEFFLRNQAQRENGWPLDSWSEETPFPETFPASIYNKGKQVTGGLFLEWGGIPNEKEEAMADTQRINWAVEQLAKKHDRPFFLACGIYAPHFPNYCPQKYFDLYDVDEIELPPMREDDLDDLPERIRTQKTNRKKQHHDRLFELDAVDDAIHGYLACISYADAMMGRVLDALDASSYADNTIVVLWSDHGYHHGEKGDWGKHTLWERTSNVPLIWAGPGVAAGAKTDVTVSLIDMFPTFVEMCDLPKPAQELEGQSIVATLADPAKAEDRDVFLPYMDPGEYAVINRDWRYIKYVDGEELYDLQKDSHEWTNLAGDGAFDGVIAKLQKTAPPSFSEPEEKLNARKDLVIEGETFRWEKGKGNAQTKPGYVPKTKAPVASSAAKKPAAAKPKRKKNVLFIVCDDLNTHVSTSGYEPIMTPTLAQFASEAMTFRRAFCQYPVCGPSRASFLNGLYPESSGVLDNKADIREARPGTVSMPQFFKENGYWTGSVGKVYHSPRHEHGEVAWHEYHRFENDELPVVAAARKKFEAEQGSIDLPKNRKAWKTLEKEAKSKLDAQTPPGYGRSGLTDAQHKDGKNALQVAKWLQEGANGDKPFFIACGIQKPHVPFLAPDKYFDLYPLDQIRYTPDKANLWENLPGSAISKRYEAFGFELGKENDQLRREYMQAYHACISFIDTQIKIVLDAVRESGQWEDTIIVFTSDHGYHLGDHFLWGKVTLFDVGAKVPFLIRAPGLTEGGT
;
A
#
# COMPACT_ATOMS: atom_id res chain seq x y z
N MET A 1 68.71 -12.56 -23.14
CA MET A 1 68.36 -11.70 -21.99
C MET A 1 67.54 -10.44 -22.34
N ARG A 2 67.90 -9.73 -23.46
CA ARG A 2 67.11 -8.49 -23.86
C ARG A 2 65.67 -8.79 -24.35
N PHE A 3 65.41 -9.95 -24.93
CA PHE A 3 64.05 -10.31 -25.40
C PHE A 3 63.10 -10.67 -24.27
N TYR A 4 63.58 -11.25 -23.16
CA TYR A 4 62.73 -11.56 -21.98
C TYR A 4 62.44 -10.35 -21.13
N LEU A 5 63.29 -9.33 -21.09
CA LEU A 5 63.01 -8.08 -20.40
C LEU A 5 61.89 -7.24 -21.09
N SER A 6 61.88 -7.25 -22.45
CA SER A 6 60.82 -6.53 -23.21
C SER A 6 59.46 -7.17 -23.04
N LEU A 7 59.37 -8.51 -22.99
CA LEU A 7 58.10 -9.22 -22.78
C LEU A 7 57.59 -9.04 -21.35
N PHE A 8 58.48 -8.96 -20.37
CA PHE A 8 58.11 -8.71 -18.96
C PHE A 8 57.65 -7.26 -18.76
N TYR A 9 58.19 -6.29 -19.46
CA TYR A 9 57.77 -4.88 -19.43
C TYR A 9 56.45 -4.69 -20.12
N VAL A 10 56.12 -5.38 -21.21
CA VAL A 10 54.81 -5.33 -21.89
C VAL A 10 53.73 -5.99 -21.03
N LEU A 11 54.07 -7.10 -20.33
CA LEU A 11 53.13 -7.75 -19.41
C LEU A 11 52.86 -6.90 -18.15
N ILE A 12 53.86 -6.22 -17.60
CA ILE A 12 53.67 -5.32 -16.45
C ILE A 12 52.88 -4.07 -16.86
N ILE A 13 53.17 -3.49 -18.01
CA ILE A 13 52.39 -2.33 -18.51
C ILE A 13 50.97 -2.75 -18.82
N GLY A 14 50.74 -3.90 -19.46
CA GLY A 14 49.44 -4.45 -19.72
C GLY A 14 48.65 -4.72 -18.42
N ALA A 15 49.30 -5.27 -17.40
CA ALA A 15 48.69 -5.52 -16.09
C ALA A 15 48.40 -4.22 -15.31
N LEU A 16 49.29 -3.19 -15.43
CA LEU A 16 49.08 -1.88 -14.81
C LEU A 16 47.96 -1.09 -15.51
N VAL A 17 47.88 -1.15 -16.82
CA VAL A 17 46.80 -0.52 -17.61
C VAL A 17 45.47 -1.20 -17.27
N HIS A 18 45.45 -2.53 -17.25
CA HIS A 18 44.25 -3.29 -16.90
C HIS A 18 43.79 -3.08 -15.44
N HIS A 19 44.76 -2.88 -14.52
CA HIS A 19 44.48 -2.55 -13.13
C HIS A 19 43.99 -1.10 -12.96
N ALA A 20 44.51 -0.15 -13.75
CA ALA A 20 44.04 1.21 -13.77
C ALA A 20 42.64 1.33 -14.36
N GLU A 21 42.35 0.69 -15.50
CA GLU A 21 41.04 0.65 -16.13
C GLU A 21 40.01 -0.03 -15.21
N SER A 22 40.38 -1.12 -14.52
CA SER A 22 39.47 -1.81 -13.58
C SER A 22 39.19 -1.01 -12.32
N LYS A 23 40.15 -0.14 -11.91
CA LYS A 23 39.97 0.74 -10.75
C LYS A 23 39.08 1.95 -11.12
N GLU A 24 39.28 2.50 -12.30
CA GLU A 24 38.48 3.65 -12.80
C GLU A 24 37.02 3.23 -13.06
N LEU A 25 36.77 2.04 -13.61
CA LEU A 25 35.46 1.44 -13.77
C LEU A 25 34.74 1.21 -12.44
N ARG A 26 35.44 0.85 -11.37
CA ARG A 26 34.87 0.64 -10.04
C ARG A 26 34.45 1.94 -9.32
N GLU A 27 34.98 3.07 -9.76
CA GLU A 27 34.66 4.40 -9.20
C GLU A 27 33.44 5.04 -9.91
N ARG A 28 32.97 4.50 -11.07
CA ARG A 28 31.78 4.96 -11.76
C ARG A 28 30.51 4.59 -11.00
N PRO A 29 29.46 5.45 -11.01
CA PRO A 29 28.22 5.15 -10.31
C PRO A 29 27.49 3.96 -10.96
N ASN A 30 26.84 3.17 -10.14
CA ASN A 30 25.81 2.26 -10.62
C ASN A 30 24.58 3.03 -11.06
N VAL A 31 23.71 2.40 -11.83
CA VAL A 31 22.42 2.99 -12.23
C VAL A 31 21.29 2.02 -11.91
N LEU A 32 20.29 2.51 -11.18
CA LEU A 32 18.99 1.86 -10.97
C LEU A 32 17.93 2.63 -11.77
N PHE A 33 17.43 2.03 -12.85
CA PHE A 33 16.55 2.64 -13.82
C PHE A 33 15.13 2.05 -13.72
N LEU A 34 14.22 2.77 -13.07
CA LEU A 34 12.89 2.30 -12.69
C LEU A 34 11.84 2.91 -13.63
N ALA A 35 11.22 2.07 -14.44
CA ALA A 35 10.20 2.45 -15.40
C ALA A 35 8.80 2.03 -14.89
N VAL A 36 7.85 2.95 -14.95
CA VAL A 36 6.44 2.69 -14.63
C VAL A 36 5.62 2.92 -15.89
N ASP A 37 4.53 2.18 -16.08
CA ASP A 37 3.71 2.23 -17.28
C ASP A 37 2.40 2.97 -17.03
N ASP A 38 2.06 3.97 -17.86
CA ASP A 38 0.81 4.76 -17.77
C ASP A 38 0.65 5.61 -16.49
N MET A 39 1.68 5.82 -15.67
CA MET A 39 1.56 6.62 -14.45
C MET A 39 1.58 8.12 -14.80
N ASN A 40 0.48 8.80 -14.48
CA ASN A 40 0.41 10.26 -14.57
C ASN A 40 0.98 10.93 -13.30
N ASP A 41 0.81 12.22 -13.17
CA ASP A 41 1.33 13.04 -12.09
C ASP A 41 0.58 12.92 -10.73
N TRP A 42 -0.37 11.99 -10.59
CA TRP A 42 -1.15 11.79 -9.35
C TRP A 42 -0.37 11.09 -8.24
N ILE A 43 0.81 11.56 -7.96
CA ILE A 43 1.70 11.05 -6.91
C ILE A 43 1.96 12.10 -5.82
N GLY A 44 2.30 11.67 -4.60
CA GLY A 44 2.41 12.53 -3.44
C GLY A 44 3.36 13.71 -3.63
N CYS A 45 4.57 13.49 -4.13
CA CYS A 45 5.59 14.52 -4.30
C CYS A 45 5.26 15.58 -5.37
N LEU A 46 4.33 15.33 -6.29
CA LEU A 46 3.88 16.29 -7.30
C LEU A 46 2.67 17.13 -6.86
N GLU A 47 1.99 16.72 -5.78
CA GLU A 47 0.92 17.48 -5.11
C GLU A 47 -0.32 17.75 -5.98
N THR A 48 -0.57 16.89 -6.97
CA THR A 48 -1.73 16.98 -7.87
C THR A 48 -2.95 16.26 -7.31
N THR A 49 -4.15 16.57 -7.81
CA THR A 49 -5.43 15.98 -7.38
C THR A 49 -6.14 15.35 -8.59
N PRO A 50 -6.71 14.14 -8.46
CA PRO A 50 -6.63 13.21 -7.30
C PRO A 50 -5.19 12.76 -7.00
N ARG A 51 -4.95 12.25 -5.79
CA ARG A 51 -3.59 11.93 -5.36
C ARG A 51 -3.50 10.53 -4.76
N ALA A 52 -2.61 9.72 -5.32
CA ALA A 52 -2.29 8.41 -4.77
C ALA A 52 -1.36 8.51 -3.55
N LEU A 53 -1.42 7.49 -2.70
CA LEU A 53 -0.51 7.32 -1.56
C LEU A 53 0.78 6.67 -2.06
N THR A 54 1.86 7.47 -2.14
CA THR A 54 3.15 7.05 -2.71
C THR A 54 4.34 7.33 -1.78
N PRO A 55 4.33 6.80 -0.55
CA PRO A 55 5.34 7.14 0.46
C PRO A 55 6.77 6.77 0.06
N ASN A 56 6.97 5.76 -0.80
CA ASN A 56 8.30 5.34 -1.22
C ASN A 56 8.85 6.20 -2.36
N ILE A 57 8.00 6.58 -3.31
CA ILE A 57 8.33 7.55 -4.36
C ILE A 57 8.61 8.92 -3.72
N ASP A 58 7.83 9.33 -2.72
CA ASP A 58 8.02 10.57 -1.98
C ASP A 58 9.35 10.59 -1.22
N LYS A 59 9.76 9.47 -0.63
CA LYS A 59 11.10 9.31 -0.02
C LYS A 59 12.23 9.41 -1.05
N LEU A 60 12.05 8.87 -2.24
CA LEU A 60 13.01 9.02 -3.34
C LEU A 60 13.10 10.48 -3.76
N ALA A 61 11.97 11.17 -3.92
CA ALA A 61 11.90 12.59 -4.25
C ALA A 61 12.61 13.47 -3.19
N ALA A 62 12.44 13.16 -1.92
CA ALA A 62 13.08 13.88 -0.82
C ALA A 62 14.63 13.79 -0.80
N ARG A 63 15.20 12.79 -1.47
CA ARG A 63 16.66 12.63 -1.59
C ARG A 63 17.23 12.96 -2.98
N GLY A 64 16.43 13.53 -3.86
CA GLY A 64 16.80 13.80 -5.25
C GLY A 64 16.18 15.07 -5.81
N VAL A 65 16.11 15.13 -7.15
CA VAL A 65 15.43 16.18 -7.92
C VAL A 65 14.16 15.61 -8.51
N SER A 66 13.02 16.26 -8.22
CA SER A 66 11.71 15.95 -8.81
C SER A 66 11.35 17.02 -9.84
N PHE A 67 11.00 16.60 -11.04
CA PHE A 67 10.53 17.50 -12.10
C PHE A 67 9.01 17.57 -12.06
N THR A 68 8.44 18.77 -11.98
CA THR A 68 6.98 19.00 -12.10
C THR A 68 6.53 19.24 -13.54
N ASN A 69 7.50 19.39 -14.45
CA ASN A 69 7.26 19.71 -15.86
C ASN A 69 8.14 18.83 -16.77
N ALA A 70 8.01 17.51 -16.58
CA ALA A 70 8.71 16.50 -17.39
C ALA A 70 7.75 15.89 -18.39
N HIS A 71 8.11 15.90 -19.66
CA HIS A 71 7.24 15.44 -20.74
C HIS A 71 7.72 14.16 -21.40
N THR A 72 6.75 13.30 -21.73
CA THR A 72 7.00 12.08 -22.49
C THR A 72 7.68 12.37 -23.84
N ALA A 73 8.39 11.40 -24.37
CA ALA A 73 8.99 11.48 -25.70
C ALA A 73 8.09 10.90 -26.82
N GLY A 74 6.86 10.49 -26.47
CA GLY A 74 5.83 9.97 -27.39
C GLY A 74 4.55 9.65 -26.67
N VAL A 75 3.41 9.88 -27.30
CA VAL A 75 2.06 9.88 -26.70
C VAL A 75 1.50 8.52 -26.31
N PHE A 76 2.29 7.47 -26.37
CA PHE A 76 1.99 6.12 -25.82
C PHE A 76 3.27 5.26 -25.76
N CYS A 77 3.17 4.07 -25.17
CA CYS A 77 4.32 3.26 -24.78
C CYS A 77 5.33 2.96 -25.91
N ALA A 78 4.89 2.64 -27.13
CA ALA A 78 5.79 2.23 -28.21
C ALA A 78 6.71 3.37 -28.67
N PRO A 79 6.23 4.54 -29.13
CA PRO A 79 7.08 5.64 -29.55
C PRO A 79 7.86 6.26 -28.40
N SER A 80 7.26 6.41 -27.20
CA SER A 80 7.96 6.95 -26.05
C SER A 80 9.17 6.09 -25.67
N ARG A 81 8.99 4.81 -25.45
CA ARG A 81 10.09 3.88 -25.08
C ARG A 81 11.10 3.74 -26.21
N ALA A 82 10.67 3.75 -27.48
CA ALA A 82 11.59 3.77 -28.61
C ALA A 82 12.47 5.03 -28.60
N ALA A 83 11.90 6.21 -28.36
CA ALA A 83 12.64 7.46 -28.29
C ALA A 83 13.63 7.49 -27.10
N ILE A 84 13.21 7.06 -25.92
CA ILE A 84 14.07 7.01 -24.74
C ILE A 84 15.28 6.10 -24.95
N PHE A 85 15.06 4.91 -25.50
CA PHE A 85 16.14 3.94 -25.69
C PHE A 85 16.99 4.18 -26.95
N SER A 86 16.49 4.91 -27.96
CA SER A 86 17.27 5.26 -29.16
C SER A 86 17.91 6.66 -29.07
N GLY A 87 17.38 7.54 -28.20
CA GLY A 87 17.75 8.95 -28.17
C GLY A 87 17.22 9.75 -29.38
N GLN A 88 16.25 9.22 -30.13
CA GLN A 88 15.69 9.86 -31.33
C GLN A 88 14.15 9.85 -31.32
N PHE A 89 13.53 10.97 -31.68
CA PHE A 89 12.07 11.08 -31.78
C PHE A 89 11.47 10.32 -32.95
N ALA A 90 10.17 10.07 -32.89
CA ALA A 90 9.40 9.48 -33.97
C ALA A 90 9.49 10.30 -35.29
N SER A 91 9.65 11.62 -35.18
CA SER A 91 9.87 12.50 -36.32
C SER A 91 11.11 12.17 -37.15
N THR A 92 12.16 11.63 -36.51
CA THR A 92 13.39 11.16 -37.17
C THR A 92 13.34 9.70 -37.54
N THR A 93 12.73 8.87 -36.67
CA THR A 93 12.78 7.42 -36.82
C THR A 93 11.62 6.83 -37.61
N GLY A 94 10.53 7.56 -37.77
CA GLY A 94 9.28 7.06 -38.33
C GLY A 94 8.51 6.15 -37.39
N CYS A 95 8.98 5.96 -36.14
CA CYS A 95 8.37 5.07 -35.15
C CYS A 95 7.19 5.75 -34.44
N TYR A 96 6.19 6.19 -35.16
CA TYR A 96 5.01 6.83 -34.57
C TYR A 96 4.06 5.84 -33.89
N ARG A 97 4.00 4.59 -34.40
CA ARG A 97 3.04 3.56 -33.95
C ARG A 97 3.63 2.16 -33.84
N THR A 98 4.90 1.99 -34.18
CA THR A 98 5.53 0.66 -34.29
C THR A 98 6.10 0.19 -32.96
N ALA A 99 5.73 -1.02 -32.53
CA ALA A 99 6.26 -1.64 -31.33
C ALA A 99 7.66 -2.29 -31.50
N LYS A 100 8.15 -2.44 -32.76
CA LYS A 100 9.33 -3.26 -33.08
C LYS A 100 10.48 -2.46 -33.68
N TYR A 101 10.61 -1.23 -33.26
CA TYR A 101 11.54 -0.25 -33.82
C TYR A 101 12.98 -0.75 -33.91
N PHE A 102 13.52 -1.31 -32.82
CA PHE A 102 14.92 -1.75 -32.78
C PHE A 102 15.22 -2.93 -33.68
N VAL A 103 14.22 -3.75 -33.99
CA VAL A 103 14.34 -4.89 -34.90
C VAL A 103 14.35 -4.43 -36.34
N SER A 104 13.52 -3.45 -36.69
CA SER A 104 13.50 -2.84 -38.02
C SER A 104 14.74 -2.00 -38.27
N ASN A 105 15.34 -1.45 -37.23
CA ASN A 105 16.50 -0.56 -37.27
C ASN A 105 17.69 -1.13 -36.49
N PRO A 106 18.31 -2.22 -37.00
CA PRO A 106 19.37 -2.91 -36.28
C PRO A 106 20.67 -2.12 -36.12
N LYS A 107 20.80 -0.99 -36.81
CA LYS A 107 21.97 -0.10 -36.73
C LYS A 107 21.89 0.88 -35.55
N ILE A 108 20.71 1.05 -34.95
CA ILE A 108 20.52 1.91 -33.80
C ILE A 108 21.17 1.26 -32.58
N GLU A 109 21.96 2.02 -31.89
CA GLU A 109 22.62 1.63 -30.65
C GLU A 109 21.78 2.11 -29.48
N ALA A 110 21.02 1.18 -28.88
CA ALA A 110 20.14 1.49 -27.77
C ALA A 110 20.91 1.80 -26.48
N LEU A 111 20.27 2.50 -25.54
CA LEU A 111 20.83 2.96 -24.28
C LEU A 111 21.57 1.84 -23.51
N GLN A 112 20.97 0.66 -23.38
CA GLN A 112 21.61 -0.46 -22.69
C GLN A 112 22.89 -0.94 -23.40
N MET A 113 22.98 -0.76 -24.72
CA MET A 113 24.19 -1.10 -25.48
C MET A 113 25.34 -0.15 -25.15
N GLN A 114 25.04 1.13 -24.87
CA GLN A 114 26.05 2.09 -24.45
C GLN A 114 26.58 1.78 -23.05
N PHE A 115 25.70 1.38 -22.12
CA PHE A 115 26.14 0.88 -20.82
C PHE A 115 27.02 -0.38 -20.95
N SER A 116 26.61 -1.34 -21.77
CA SER A 116 27.41 -2.55 -22.05
C SER A 116 28.78 -2.20 -22.67
N ALA A 117 28.81 -1.31 -23.67
CA ALA A 117 30.04 -0.82 -24.29
C ALA A 117 30.91 -0.01 -23.32
N GLY A 118 30.29 0.70 -22.37
CA GLY A 118 30.96 1.41 -21.27
C GLY A 118 31.48 0.49 -20.16
N GLY A 119 31.35 -0.83 -20.30
CA GLY A 119 31.84 -1.81 -19.33
C GLY A 119 30.96 -2.10 -18.13
N TYR A 120 29.70 -1.65 -18.13
CA TYR A 120 28.72 -1.97 -17.10
C TYR A 120 28.19 -3.41 -17.22
N ILE A 121 27.79 -3.99 -16.11
CA ILE A 121 26.91 -5.16 -16.12
C ILE A 121 25.49 -4.65 -16.42
N THR A 122 24.87 -5.18 -17.44
CA THR A 122 23.55 -4.73 -17.90
C THR A 122 22.49 -5.74 -17.54
N LEU A 123 21.57 -5.36 -16.68
CA LEU A 123 20.56 -6.18 -16.05
C LEU A 123 19.18 -5.59 -16.34
N GLY A 124 18.28 -6.36 -16.94
CA GLY A 124 16.97 -5.87 -17.34
C GLY A 124 15.82 -6.76 -16.86
N ALA A 125 14.68 -6.15 -16.54
CA ALA A 125 13.46 -6.85 -16.20
C ALA A 125 12.20 -6.10 -16.67
N GLY A 126 11.17 -6.83 -17.04
CA GLY A 126 9.83 -6.34 -17.25
C GLY A 126 9.61 -5.42 -18.44
N LYS A 127 8.73 -4.41 -18.26
CA LYS A 127 8.30 -3.52 -19.36
C LYS A 127 9.25 -2.34 -19.55
N LEU A 128 10.42 -2.59 -20.11
CA LEU A 128 11.34 -1.54 -20.57
C LEU A 128 11.04 -1.15 -22.04
N PHE A 129 10.63 -2.11 -22.83
CA PHE A 129 10.18 -1.93 -24.21
C PHE A 129 8.69 -2.24 -24.31
N HIS A 130 8.05 -1.74 -25.37
CA HIS A 130 6.64 -2.05 -25.61
C HIS A 130 6.44 -3.53 -25.95
N HIS A 131 5.27 -4.06 -25.65
CA HIS A 131 4.88 -5.44 -26.01
C HIS A 131 4.20 -5.53 -27.39
N PRO A 132 4.06 -6.70 -28.01
CA PRO A 132 4.22 -8.03 -27.41
C PRO A 132 5.68 -8.37 -27.11
N ALA A 133 5.85 -9.33 -26.19
CA ALA A 133 7.15 -9.94 -25.97
C ALA A 133 7.78 -10.37 -27.31
N GLY A 134 9.03 -10.13 -27.53
CA GLY A 134 9.65 -10.24 -28.84
C GLY A 134 9.89 -8.88 -29.50
N ALA A 135 9.31 -7.80 -28.98
CA ALA A 135 9.70 -6.44 -29.33
C ALA A 135 10.88 -5.93 -28.47
N ILE A 136 11.30 -6.69 -27.47
CA ILE A 136 12.45 -6.38 -26.62
C ILE A 136 13.71 -6.47 -27.45
N ASP A 137 14.49 -5.39 -27.46
CA ASP A 137 15.85 -5.45 -27.97
C ASP A 137 16.73 -6.24 -27.00
N GLN A 138 17.13 -7.43 -27.42
CA GLN A 138 17.94 -8.32 -26.57
C GLN A 138 19.43 -8.01 -26.64
N ARG A 139 19.85 -7.08 -27.49
CA ARG A 139 21.26 -6.68 -27.59
C ARG A 139 21.66 -5.85 -26.36
N GLY A 140 22.89 -6.01 -25.93
CA GLY A 140 23.44 -5.20 -24.83
C GLY A 140 22.96 -5.56 -23.44
N TRP A 141 22.30 -6.67 -23.21
CA TRP A 141 21.93 -7.18 -21.89
C TRP A 141 22.80 -8.39 -21.52
N ASP A 142 23.43 -8.34 -20.36
CA ASP A 142 24.11 -9.50 -19.78
C ASP A 142 23.08 -10.51 -19.23
N GLU A 143 22.04 -10.00 -18.53
CA GLU A 143 20.93 -10.80 -18.04
C GLU A 143 19.61 -10.04 -18.19
N PHE A 144 18.55 -10.72 -18.64
CA PHE A 144 17.23 -10.14 -18.75
C PHE A 144 16.16 -11.08 -18.22
N PHE A 145 15.38 -10.64 -17.21
CA PHE A 145 14.26 -11.40 -16.67
C PHE A 145 13.09 -11.32 -17.63
N LEU A 146 12.93 -12.38 -18.40
CA LEU A 146 11.94 -12.46 -19.48
C LEU A 146 10.55 -12.76 -18.93
N ARG A 147 9.55 -12.35 -19.71
CA ARG A 147 8.16 -12.73 -19.54
C ARG A 147 7.99 -14.24 -19.57
N ASN A 148 7.10 -14.70 -18.74
CA ASN A 148 6.68 -16.06 -18.66
C ASN A 148 5.78 -16.46 -19.86
N GLN A 149 5.94 -17.69 -20.34
CA GLN A 149 5.26 -18.20 -21.53
C GLN A 149 3.76 -18.47 -21.28
N ALA A 150 3.35 -18.91 -20.10
CA ALA A 150 1.96 -19.25 -19.78
C ALA A 150 1.05 -18.01 -19.68
N GLN A 151 1.58 -16.85 -19.35
CA GLN A 151 0.83 -15.59 -19.41
C GLN A 151 0.32 -15.29 -20.82
N ARG A 152 0.94 -15.84 -21.87
CA ARG A 152 0.56 -15.64 -23.26
C ARG A 152 -0.57 -16.55 -23.71
N GLU A 153 -0.66 -17.74 -23.17
CA GLU A 153 -1.64 -18.75 -23.55
C GLU A 153 -3.03 -18.39 -23.06
N ASN A 154 -3.12 -17.60 -21.99
CA ASN A 154 -4.36 -17.19 -21.35
C ASN A 154 -4.99 -15.89 -21.88
N GLY A 155 -4.38 -15.22 -22.89
CA GLY A 155 -4.97 -14.07 -23.61
C GLY A 155 -5.00 -12.74 -22.86
N TRP A 156 -4.30 -12.63 -21.74
CA TRP A 156 -4.29 -11.45 -20.87
C TRP A 156 -3.20 -10.45 -21.18
N PRO A 157 -3.33 -9.19 -20.68
CA PRO A 157 -2.22 -8.26 -20.65
C PRO A 157 -1.10 -8.93 -19.88
N LEU A 158 -0.15 -9.40 -20.66
CA LEU A 158 0.87 -10.38 -20.30
C LEU A 158 1.81 -9.93 -19.18
N ASP A 159 1.66 -8.69 -18.71
CA ASP A 159 2.55 -8.05 -17.76
C ASP A 159 1.94 -7.89 -16.36
N SER A 160 0.63 -8.03 -16.22
CA SER A 160 -0.06 -7.78 -14.95
C SER A 160 -0.29 -9.03 -14.10
N TRP A 161 -0.08 -10.22 -14.63
CA TRP A 161 -0.41 -11.46 -13.94
C TRP A 161 0.69 -12.53 -14.05
N SER A 162 0.82 -13.44 -13.06
CA SER A 162 1.80 -14.53 -13.08
C SER A 162 1.22 -15.85 -13.58
N GLU A 163 2.12 -16.82 -13.91
CA GLU A 163 1.73 -18.18 -14.29
C GLU A 163 0.97 -18.94 -13.21
N GLU A 164 1.36 -18.70 -11.96
CA GLU A 164 0.86 -19.46 -10.80
C GLU A 164 -0.50 -18.97 -10.32
N THR A 165 -0.96 -17.84 -10.87
CA THR A 165 -2.21 -17.23 -10.46
C THR A 165 -3.15 -17.22 -11.65
N PRO A 166 -4.02 -18.23 -11.80
CA PRO A 166 -5.13 -18.12 -12.74
C PRO A 166 -5.97 -16.91 -12.31
N PHE A 167 -6.56 -16.22 -13.30
CA PHE A 167 -7.52 -15.18 -13.00
C PHE A 167 -8.54 -15.67 -12.00
N PRO A 168 -9.00 -14.82 -11.07
CA PRO A 168 -10.15 -15.16 -10.25
C PRO A 168 -11.28 -15.63 -11.17
N GLU A 169 -11.93 -16.73 -10.86
CA GLU A 169 -13.06 -17.26 -11.64
C GLU A 169 -14.18 -16.22 -11.75
N THR A 170 -14.26 -15.30 -10.81
CA THR A 170 -15.16 -14.15 -10.80
C THR A 170 -14.34 -12.87 -10.81
N PHE A 171 -14.19 -12.29 -12.00
CA PHE A 171 -13.76 -10.90 -12.09
C PHE A 171 -14.78 -9.98 -11.44
N PRO A 172 -14.34 -8.89 -10.79
CA PRO A 172 -15.23 -7.77 -10.55
C PRO A 172 -15.92 -7.45 -11.87
N ALA A 173 -17.23 -7.25 -11.85
CA ALA A 173 -18.00 -7.13 -13.08
C ALA A 173 -17.46 -5.98 -13.94
N SER A 174 -16.80 -6.30 -15.02
CA SER A 174 -16.41 -5.32 -16.01
C SER A 174 -17.64 -4.70 -16.61
N ILE A 175 -17.72 -3.38 -16.60
CA ILE A 175 -18.82 -2.63 -17.21
C ILE A 175 -18.84 -2.80 -18.73
N TYR A 176 -17.70 -3.08 -19.36
CA TYR A 176 -17.58 -3.26 -20.80
C TYR A 176 -17.79 -4.70 -21.26
N ASN A 177 -17.36 -5.67 -20.46
CA ASN A 177 -17.38 -7.09 -20.82
C ASN A 177 -18.41 -7.91 -20.03
N LYS A 178 -19.24 -7.28 -19.21
CA LYS A 178 -20.31 -7.93 -18.43
C LYS A 178 -19.81 -9.14 -17.64
N GLY A 179 -18.64 -9.01 -17.00
CA GLY A 179 -18.00 -10.08 -16.26
C GLY A 179 -17.31 -11.15 -17.11
N LYS A 180 -17.15 -10.92 -18.41
CA LYS A 180 -16.35 -11.80 -19.26
C LYS A 180 -14.89 -11.35 -19.25
N GLN A 181 -13.99 -12.31 -19.39
CA GLN A 181 -12.58 -12.06 -19.54
C GLN A 181 -12.30 -11.15 -20.75
N VAL A 182 -11.51 -10.10 -20.57
CA VAL A 182 -11.15 -9.17 -21.65
C VAL A 182 -10.20 -9.84 -22.64
N THR A 183 -10.68 -10.11 -23.81
CA THR A 183 -9.86 -10.58 -24.94
C THR A 183 -9.66 -9.44 -25.93
N GLY A 184 -8.78 -8.52 -25.62
CA GLY A 184 -8.28 -7.49 -26.53
C GLY A 184 -9.22 -6.32 -26.81
N GLY A 185 -8.70 -5.12 -26.67
CA GLY A 185 -9.25 -3.91 -27.24
C GLY A 185 -9.41 -2.75 -26.27
N LEU A 186 -10.13 -2.87 -25.20
CA LEU A 186 -10.34 -1.79 -24.23
C LEU A 186 -10.29 -2.36 -22.82
N PHE A 187 -9.24 -2.00 -22.10
CA PHE A 187 -8.90 -2.58 -20.83
C PHE A 187 -9.38 -1.76 -19.61
N LEU A 188 -10.45 -0.97 -19.75
CA LEU A 188 -11.02 -0.23 -18.63
C LEU A 188 -11.72 -1.18 -17.67
N GLU A 189 -10.93 -1.83 -16.85
CA GLU A 189 -11.38 -2.75 -15.82
C GLU A 189 -10.49 -2.59 -14.59
N TRP A 190 -11.05 -2.86 -13.41
CA TRP A 190 -10.38 -2.74 -12.14
C TRP A 190 -10.91 -3.75 -11.14
N GLY A 191 -10.14 -4.01 -10.09
CA GLY A 191 -10.57 -4.83 -8.99
C GLY A 191 -9.43 -5.34 -8.12
N GLY A 192 -9.77 -5.57 -6.85
CA GLY A 192 -8.86 -6.15 -5.88
C GLY A 192 -8.70 -7.65 -6.07
N ILE A 193 -7.47 -8.14 -6.05
CA ILE A 193 -7.16 -9.56 -6.00
C ILE A 193 -6.80 -9.96 -4.56
N PRO A 194 -6.90 -11.26 -4.19
CA PRO A 194 -6.51 -11.72 -2.86
C PRO A 194 -5.08 -11.31 -2.50
N ASN A 195 -4.87 -10.79 -1.29
CA ASN A 195 -3.58 -10.24 -0.86
C ASN A 195 -2.45 -11.28 -0.87
N GLU A 196 -2.77 -12.54 -0.59
CA GLU A 196 -1.83 -13.68 -0.62
C GLU A 196 -1.30 -13.99 -2.03
N LYS A 197 -1.87 -13.39 -3.07
CA LYS A 197 -1.44 -13.54 -4.45
C LYS A 197 -0.42 -12.49 -4.89
N GLU A 198 -0.07 -11.53 -4.04
CA GLU A 198 0.88 -10.47 -4.38
C GLU A 198 2.23 -11.01 -4.89
N GLU A 199 2.78 -12.01 -4.21
CA GLU A 199 4.06 -12.60 -4.60
C GLU A 199 4.00 -13.36 -5.93
N ALA A 200 2.82 -13.74 -6.37
CA ALA A 200 2.59 -14.38 -7.66
C ALA A 200 2.41 -13.38 -8.81
N MET A 201 2.20 -12.09 -8.52
CA MET A 201 2.03 -11.08 -9.55
C MET A 201 3.30 -10.87 -10.36
N ALA A 202 3.15 -10.64 -11.65
CA ALA A 202 4.27 -10.50 -12.58
C ALA A 202 5.19 -9.32 -12.21
N ASP A 203 4.62 -8.18 -11.79
CA ASP A 203 5.41 -7.02 -11.38
C ASP A 203 6.17 -7.31 -10.08
N THR A 204 5.54 -7.97 -9.12
CA THR A 204 6.22 -8.40 -7.88
C THR A 204 7.40 -9.33 -8.16
N GLN A 205 7.25 -10.28 -9.09
CA GLN A 205 8.34 -11.19 -9.47
C GLN A 205 9.51 -10.47 -10.13
N ARG A 206 9.25 -9.45 -10.97
CA ARG A 206 10.28 -8.60 -11.59
C ARG A 206 11.04 -7.81 -10.54
N ILE A 207 10.32 -7.24 -9.60
CA ILE A 207 10.89 -6.50 -8.47
C ILE A 207 11.72 -7.42 -7.58
N ASN A 208 11.22 -8.60 -7.23
CA ASN A 208 11.97 -9.57 -6.44
C ASN A 208 13.27 -10.01 -7.16
N TRP A 209 13.22 -10.18 -8.49
CA TRP A 209 14.44 -10.44 -9.26
C TRP A 209 15.41 -9.25 -9.19
N ALA A 210 14.96 -8.00 -9.30
CA ALA A 210 15.82 -6.82 -9.16
C ALA A 210 16.46 -6.74 -7.77
N VAL A 211 15.68 -7.04 -6.71
CA VAL A 211 16.18 -7.15 -5.32
C VAL A 211 17.26 -8.24 -5.21
N GLU A 212 17.07 -9.39 -5.85
CA GLU A 212 18.10 -10.44 -5.90
C GLU A 212 19.38 -9.99 -6.60
N GLN A 213 19.29 -9.15 -7.65
CA GLN A 213 20.47 -8.59 -8.31
C GLN A 213 21.24 -7.64 -7.38
N LEU A 214 20.56 -6.80 -6.62
CA LEU A 214 21.17 -5.89 -5.65
C LEU A 214 21.84 -6.61 -4.47
N ALA A 215 21.40 -7.82 -4.15
CA ALA A 215 22.02 -8.66 -3.13
C ALA A 215 23.30 -9.38 -3.61
N LYS A 216 23.55 -9.43 -4.93
CA LYS A 216 24.75 -10.04 -5.52
C LYS A 216 25.96 -9.10 -5.40
N LYS A 217 27.14 -9.67 -5.30
CA LYS A 217 28.37 -8.90 -5.43
C LYS A 217 28.78 -8.82 -6.90
N HIS A 218 28.79 -7.61 -7.43
CA HIS A 218 29.24 -7.33 -8.79
C HIS A 218 30.71 -6.89 -8.82
N ASP A 219 31.41 -7.24 -9.86
CA ASP A 219 32.84 -6.90 -10.06
C ASP A 219 33.05 -5.61 -10.86
N ARG A 220 31.98 -5.09 -11.48
CA ARG A 220 31.89 -3.87 -12.27
C ARG A 220 30.64 -3.08 -11.88
N PRO A 221 30.54 -1.77 -12.20
CA PRO A 221 29.28 -1.04 -12.03
C PRO A 221 28.16 -1.69 -12.85
N PHE A 222 26.94 -1.57 -12.40
CA PHE A 222 25.78 -2.13 -13.09
C PHE A 222 24.82 -1.04 -13.60
N PHE A 223 24.14 -1.36 -14.69
CA PHE A 223 22.91 -0.73 -15.13
C PHE A 223 21.78 -1.73 -14.90
N LEU A 224 21.02 -1.55 -13.81
CA LEU A 224 19.87 -2.37 -13.45
C LEU A 224 18.59 -1.64 -13.83
N ALA A 225 17.94 -2.09 -14.89
CA ALA A 225 16.70 -1.52 -15.39
C ALA A 225 15.51 -2.43 -15.07
N CYS A 226 14.50 -1.90 -14.40
CA CYS A 226 13.30 -2.65 -14.06
C CYS A 226 12.04 -1.86 -14.45
N GLY A 227 11.20 -2.45 -15.31
CA GLY A 227 9.94 -1.88 -15.74
C GLY A 227 8.76 -2.66 -15.22
N ILE A 228 7.82 -1.99 -14.53
CA ILE A 228 6.57 -2.58 -14.08
C ILE A 228 5.41 -2.13 -14.96
N TYR A 229 4.34 -2.92 -14.95
CA TYR A 229 3.15 -2.69 -15.74
C TYR A 229 2.12 -1.78 -15.04
N ALA A 230 1.92 -1.95 -13.75
CA ALA A 230 1.03 -1.09 -12.98
C ALA A 230 1.51 0.39 -13.01
N PRO A 231 0.58 1.38 -13.15
CA PRO A 231 -0.88 1.27 -13.12
C PRO A 231 -1.58 1.15 -14.50
N HIS A 232 -0.93 0.64 -15.55
CA HIS A 232 -1.59 0.44 -16.85
C HIS A 232 -2.86 -0.43 -16.67
N PHE A 233 -3.95 -0.03 -17.33
CA PHE A 233 -5.18 -0.82 -17.36
C PHE A 233 -4.97 -2.21 -17.98
N PRO A 234 -5.67 -3.26 -17.47
CA PRO A 234 -6.66 -3.25 -16.40
C PRO A 234 -6.02 -3.04 -15.01
N ASN A 235 -6.70 -2.31 -14.14
CA ASN A 235 -6.21 -1.98 -12.82
C ASN A 235 -6.52 -3.10 -11.81
N TYR A 236 -5.77 -4.16 -11.85
CA TYR A 236 -5.82 -5.25 -10.88
C TYR A 236 -4.57 -5.24 -10.00
N CYS A 237 -4.77 -5.10 -8.71
CA CYS A 237 -3.71 -5.21 -7.71
C CYS A 237 -4.27 -5.83 -6.43
N PRO A 238 -3.43 -6.23 -5.45
CA PRO A 238 -3.93 -6.79 -4.19
C PRO A 238 -4.93 -5.88 -3.49
N GLN A 239 -5.99 -6.48 -2.94
CA GLN A 239 -7.11 -5.78 -2.31
C GLN A 239 -6.67 -4.73 -1.29
N LYS A 240 -5.60 -5.00 -0.54
CA LYS A 240 -5.06 -4.06 0.46
C LYS A 240 -4.71 -2.67 -0.10
N TYR A 241 -4.43 -2.54 -1.39
CA TYR A 241 -4.15 -1.24 -2.01
C TYR A 241 -5.44 -0.49 -2.35
N PHE A 242 -6.51 -1.21 -2.69
CA PHE A 242 -7.86 -0.63 -2.78
C PHE A 242 -8.34 -0.14 -1.41
N ASP A 243 -8.08 -0.91 -0.35
CA ASP A 243 -8.48 -0.57 1.01
C ASP A 243 -7.77 0.68 1.58
N LEU A 244 -6.78 1.23 0.88
CA LEU A 244 -6.13 2.48 1.26
C LEU A 244 -7.00 3.72 1.02
N TYR A 245 -8.03 3.60 0.20
CA TYR A 245 -8.87 4.72 -0.24
C TYR A 245 -10.32 4.46 0.11
N ASP A 246 -10.99 5.49 0.59
CA ASP A 246 -12.45 5.52 0.65
C ASP A 246 -12.95 6.05 -0.70
N VAL A 247 -13.70 5.23 -1.42
CA VAL A 247 -14.19 5.59 -2.77
C VAL A 247 -15.07 6.84 -2.75
N ASP A 248 -15.83 7.03 -1.66
CA ASP A 248 -16.73 8.19 -1.50
C ASP A 248 -15.96 9.50 -1.18
N GLU A 249 -14.67 9.42 -0.84
CA GLU A 249 -13.80 10.56 -0.54
C GLU A 249 -12.82 10.90 -1.69
N ILE A 250 -12.87 10.18 -2.81
CA ILE A 250 -12.01 10.44 -3.95
C ILE A 250 -12.41 11.73 -4.64
N GLU A 251 -11.52 12.70 -4.68
CA GLU A 251 -11.71 13.90 -5.50
C GLU A 251 -11.55 13.56 -6.97
N LEU A 252 -12.54 13.92 -7.78
CA LEU A 252 -12.49 13.74 -9.23
C LEU A 252 -11.60 14.81 -9.86
N PRO A 253 -10.91 14.49 -10.98
CA PRO A 253 -10.19 15.51 -11.72
C PRO A 253 -11.17 16.56 -12.28
N PRO A 254 -10.74 17.82 -12.45
CA PRO A 254 -11.59 18.86 -13.03
C PRO A 254 -12.01 18.48 -14.47
N MET A 255 -13.32 18.52 -14.72
CA MET A 255 -13.92 18.17 -16.01
C MET A 255 -14.91 19.26 -16.43
N ARG A 256 -15.01 19.54 -17.74
CA ARG A 256 -15.97 20.49 -18.33
C ARG A 256 -16.76 19.81 -19.45
N GLU A 257 -18.04 20.11 -19.54
CA GLU A 257 -18.90 19.57 -20.61
C GLU A 257 -18.54 20.12 -22.01
N ASP A 258 -18.15 21.40 -22.07
CA ASP A 258 -17.81 22.15 -23.27
C ASP A 258 -16.32 22.12 -23.65
N ASP A 259 -15.52 21.29 -22.99
CA ASP A 259 -14.07 21.24 -23.11
C ASP A 259 -13.55 20.79 -24.51
N LEU A 260 -14.45 20.31 -25.36
CA LEU A 260 -14.12 19.86 -26.70
C LEU A 260 -14.57 20.85 -27.80
N ASP A 261 -15.26 21.95 -27.44
CA ASP A 261 -15.98 22.79 -28.41
C ASP A 261 -15.03 23.65 -29.26
N ASP A 262 -13.88 24.05 -28.73
CA ASP A 262 -12.89 24.91 -29.38
C ASP A 262 -11.72 24.13 -30.03
N LEU A 263 -11.82 22.80 -30.06
CA LEU A 263 -10.81 21.94 -30.70
C LEU A 263 -10.96 21.93 -32.23
N PRO A 264 -9.86 21.66 -33.00
CA PRO A 264 -9.92 21.39 -34.41
C PRO A 264 -10.93 20.27 -34.76
N GLU A 265 -11.67 20.42 -35.86
CA GLU A 265 -12.86 19.61 -36.16
C GLU A 265 -12.61 18.09 -36.16
N ARG A 266 -11.47 17.65 -36.71
CA ARG A 266 -11.11 16.22 -36.74
C ARG A 266 -10.88 15.69 -35.30
N ILE A 267 -10.13 16.43 -34.51
CA ILE A 267 -9.81 16.04 -33.12
C ILE A 267 -11.10 16.05 -32.30
N ARG A 268 -11.90 17.11 -32.38
CA ARG A 268 -13.22 17.22 -31.73
C ARG A 268 -14.11 16.03 -32.07
N THR A 269 -14.25 15.70 -33.37
CA THR A 269 -15.05 14.54 -33.81
C THR A 269 -14.53 13.22 -33.23
N GLN A 270 -13.22 13.01 -33.27
CA GLN A 270 -12.59 11.81 -32.72
C GLN A 270 -12.81 11.70 -31.22
N LYS A 271 -12.60 12.80 -30.48
CA LYS A 271 -12.75 12.84 -29.03
C LYS A 271 -14.20 12.73 -28.58
N THR A 272 -15.13 13.39 -29.27
CA THR A 272 -16.58 13.23 -29.01
C THR A 272 -17.03 11.77 -29.16
N ASN A 273 -16.52 11.05 -30.14
CA ASN A 273 -16.84 9.62 -30.30
C ASN A 273 -16.27 8.77 -29.14
N ARG A 274 -15.05 9.05 -28.70
CA ARG A 274 -14.44 8.37 -27.54
C ARG A 274 -15.16 8.74 -26.24
N LYS A 275 -15.55 10.02 -26.05
CA LYS A 275 -16.34 10.48 -24.92
C LYS A 275 -17.59 9.62 -24.77
N LYS A 276 -18.38 9.46 -25.82
CA LYS A 276 -19.58 8.62 -25.80
C LYS A 276 -19.32 7.15 -25.50
N GLN A 277 -18.18 6.63 -25.91
CA GLN A 277 -17.85 5.22 -25.71
C GLN A 277 -17.37 4.91 -24.29
N HIS A 278 -16.69 5.83 -23.64
CA HIS A 278 -16.04 5.61 -22.36
C HIS A 278 -16.56 6.54 -21.27
N HIS A 279 -16.38 7.83 -21.41
CA HIS A 279 -16.69 8.83 -20.38
C HIS A 279 -18.18 8.83 -20.07
N ASP A 280 -19.03 9.08 -21.06
CA ASP A 280 -20.49 9.13 -20.85
C ASP A 280 -21.00 7.79 -20.31
N ARG A 281 -20.40 6.68 -20.75
CA ARG A 281 -20.78 5.35 -20.29
C ARG A 281 -20.41 5.08 -18.83
N LEU A 282 -19.27 5.57 -18.36
CA LEU A 282 -18.87 5.47 -16.96
C LEU A 282 -19.82 6.29 -16.07
N PHE A 283 -20.19 7.48 -16.50
CA PHE A 283 -21.18 8.32 -15.79
C PHE A 283 -22.58 7.68 -15.78
N GLU A 284 -23.05 7.10 -16.90
CA GLU A 284 -24.32 6.37 -16.95
C GLU A 284 -24.37 5.16 -15.98
N LEU A 285 -23.23 4.59 -15.67
CA LEU A 285 -23.10 3.41 -14.81
C LEU A 285 -22.72 3.76 -13.38
N ASP A 286 -22.56 5.04 -13.07
CA ASP A 286 -22.09 5.51 -11.75
C ASP A 286 -20.78 4.82 -11.32
N ALA A 287 -19.81 4.77 -12.23
CA ALA A 287 -18.59 3.98 -12.09
C ALA A 287 -17.29 4.78 -12.28
N VAL A 288 -17.37 6.11 -12.27
CA VAL A 288 -16.22 7.01 -12.45
C VAL A 288 -15.29 6.92 -11.25
N ASP A 289 -15.84 7.02 -10.04
CA ASP A 289 -15.09 6.95 -8.79
C ASP A 289 -14.39 5.60 -8.65
N ASP A 290 -15.09 4.50 -8.97
CA ASP A 290 -14.55 3.14 -8.96
C ASP A 290 -13.36 2.99 -9.92
N ALA A 291 -13.44 3.59 -11.12
CA ALA A 291 -12.37 3.52 -12.11
C ALA A 291 -11.12 4.29 -11.65
N ILE A 292 -11.31 5.47 -11.07
CA ILE A 292 -10.23 6.27 -10.47
C ILE A 292 -9.66 5.56 -9.25
N HIS A 293 -10.51 5.01 -8.39
CA HIS A 293 -10.10 4.19 -7.25
C HIS A 293 -9.16 3.05 -7.66
N GLY A 294 -9.53 2.31 -8.71
CA GLY A 294 -8.69 1.24 -9.25
C GLY A 294 -7.31 1.74 -9.71
N TYR A 295 -7.26 2.90 -10.34
CA TYR A 295 -6.00 3.49 -10.80
C TYR A 295 -5.13 3.97 -9.63
N LEU A 296 -5.70 4.67 -8.64
CA LEU A 296 -4.99 5.09 -7.43
C LEU A 296 -4.45 3.88 -6.64
N ALA A 297 -5.24 2.82 -6.50
CA ALA A 297 -4.81 1.57 -5.86
C ALA A 297 -3.61 0.95 -6.58
N CYS A 298 -3.63 0.94 -7.92
CA CYS A 298 -2.52 0.42 -8.72
C CYS A 298 -1.27 1.32 -8.66
N ILE A 299 -1.41 2.64 -8.51
CA ILE A 299 -0.27 3.53 -8.24
C ILE A 299 0.35 3.19 -6.88
N SER A 300 -0.47 3.00 -5.83
CA SER A 300 0.05 2.61 -4.51
C SER A 300 0.69 1.23 -4.50
N TYR A 301 0.20 0.29 -5.30
CA TYR A 301 0.88 -0.99 -5.52
C TYR A 301 2.23 -0.79 -6.22
N ALA A 302 2.28 0.03 -7.26
CA ALA A 302 3.53 0.37 -7.95
C ALA A 302 4.54 1.03 -6.99
N ASP A 303 4.09 1.97 -6.15
CA ASP A 303 4.89 2.58 -5.10
C ASP A 303 5.48 1.56 -4.13
N ALA A 304 4.66 0.61 -3.66
CA ALA A 304 5.14 -0.45 -2.76
C ALA A 304 6.19 -1.36 -3.44
N MET A 305 6.02 -1.62 -4.74
CA MET A 305 7.03 -2.37 -5.52
C MET A 305 8.33 -1.57 -5.66
N MET A 306 8.26 -0.27 -5.95
CA MET A 306 9.44 0.61 -5.94
C MET A 306 10.10 0.65 -4.57
N GLY A 307 9.32 0.70 -3.49
CA GLY A 307 9.81 0.64 -2.12
C GLY A 307 10.69 -0.59 -1.86
N ARG A 308 10.28 -1.78 -2.30
CA ARG A 308 11.06 -3.02 -2.13
C ARG A 308 12.46 -2.92 -2.77
N VAL A 309 12.55 -2.34 -3.96
CA VAL A 309 13.83 -2.17 -4.67
C VAL A 309 14.70 -1.10 -4.01
N LEU A 310 14.08 0.02 -3.62
CA LEU A 310 14.79 1.11 -2.95
C LEU A 310 15.33 0.67 -1.58
N ASP A 311 14.54 -0.04 -0.79
CA ASP A 311 14.99 -0.60 0.50
C ASP A 311 16.13 -1.62 0.31
N ALA A 312 16.07 -2.43 -0.75
CA ALA A 312 17.13 -3.37 -1.08
C ALA A 312 18.42 -2.66 -1.51
N LEU A 313 18.32 -1.56 -2.27
CA LEU A 313 19.44 -0.71 -2.61
C LEU A 313 20.06 -0.09 -1.35
N ASP A 314 19.23 0.50 -0.49
CA ASP A 314 19.67 1.17 0.74
C ASP A 314 20.35 0.19 1.72
N ALA A 315 19.94 -1.09 1.72
CA ALA A 315 20.57 -2.14 2.50
C ALA A 315 21.84 -2.76 1.85
N SER A 316 22.13 -2.41 0.60
CA SER A 316 23.24 -2.96 -0.17
C SER A 316 24.52 -2.17 0.01
N SER A 317 25.65 -2.72 -0.46
CA SER A 317 26.92 -1.99 -0.55
C SER A 317 26.95 -0.93 -1.67
N TYR A 318 25.87 -0.77 -2.41
CA TYR A 318 25.76 0.12 -3.57
C TYR A 318 25.01 1.41 -3.26
N ALA A 319 24.43 1.54 -2.06
CA ALA A 319 23.56 2.65 -1.64
C ALA A 319 24.15 4.04 -1.95
N ASP A 320 25.40 4.25 -1.58
CA ASP A 320 26.08 5.56 -1.70
C ASP A 320 26.60 5.87 -3.11
N ASN A 321 26.67 4.88 -4.00
CA ASN A 321 27.23 5.05 -5.35
C ASN A 321 26.29 4.55 -6.45
N THR A 322 24.99 4.81 -6.30
CA THR A 322 23.97 4.46 -7.31
C THR A 322 23.14 5.67 -7.68
N ILE A 323 23.08 5.98 -8.98
CA ILE A 323 22.12 6.91 -9.54
C ILE A 323 20.80 6.17 -9.67
N VAL A 324 19.73 6.69 -9.07
CA VAL A 324 18.37 6.17 -9.18
C VAL A 324 17.55 7.08 -10.07
N VAL A 325 16.90 6.54 -11.08
CA VAL A 325 15.98 7.27 -11.95
C VAL A 325 14.64 6.56 -11.97
N LEU A 326 13.59 7.24 -11.55
CA LEU A 326 12.21 6.79 -11.65
C LEU A 326 11.48 7.65 -12.68
N TRP A 327 10.78 7.00 -13.60
CA TRP A 327 10.07 7.66 -14.70
C TRP A 327 8.85 6.86 -15.16
N SER A 328 7.85 7.56 -15.69
CA SER A 328 6.73 6.96 -16.43
C SER A 328 6.85 7.25 -17.92
N ASP A 329 6.45 6.32 -18.76
CA ASP A 329 6.60 6.48 -20.22
C ASP A 329 5.61 7.49 -20.83
N HIS A 330 4.43 7.64 -20.28
CA HIS A 330 3.42 8.68 -20.54
C HIS A 330 2.37 8.65 -19.42
N GLY A 331 1.50 9.65 -19.40
CA GLY A 331 0.37 9.70 -18.49
C GLY A 331 -0.91 9.06 -19.07
N TYR A 332 -2.05 9.35 -18.46
CA TYR A 332 -3.34 8.76 -18.80
C TYR A 332 -4.49 9.68 -18.36
N HIS A 333 -5.49 9.93 -19.23
CA HIS A 333 -6.71 10.66 -18.89
C HIS A 333 -7.68 9.79 -18.09
N HIS A 334 -8.33 10.39 -17.12
CA HIS A 334 -9.38 9.78 -16.30
C HIS A 334 -10.64 10.64 -16.26
N GLY A 335 -11.05 11.16 -17.42
CA GLY A 335 -12.24 11.99 -17.59
C GLY A 335 -11.95 13.39 -18.11
N GLU A 336 -10.74 13.92 -17.92
CA GLU A 336 -10.35 15.21 -18.50
C GLU A 336 -10.46 15.15 -20.04
N LYS A 337 -10.87 16.26 -20.68
CA LYS A 337 -11.17 16.28 -22.12
C LYS A 337 -12.19 15.20 -22.55
N GLY A 338 -13.02 14.70 -21.62
CA GLY A 338 -13.95 13.61 -21.87
C GLY A 338 -13.27 12.31 -22.34
N ASP A 339 -11.99 12.13 -22.09
CA ASP A 339 -11.21 10.96 -22.53
C ASP A 339 -10.87 10.04 -21.36
N TRP A 340 -10.76 8.75 -21.66
CA TRP A 340 -10.22 7.70 -20.78
C TRP A 340 -9.18 6.96 -21.60
N GLY A 341 -7.95 7.41 -21.44
CA GLY A 341 -6.87 6.84 -22.22
C GLY A 341 -5.67 7.77 -22.42
N LYS A 342 -4.88 7.41 -23.36
CA LYS A 342 -3.66 8.06 -23.82
C LYS A 342 -3.82 8.46 -25.30
N HIS A 343 -2.77 8.74 -26.02
CA HIS A 343 -2.77 9.20 -27.42
C HIS A 343 -3.30 10.62 -27.58
N THR A 344 -2.85 11.52 -26.69
CA THR A 344 -3.12 12.95 -26.75
C THR A 344 -1.83 13.74 -26.54
N LEU A 345 -1.88 15.03 -26.85
CA LEU A 345 -0.75 15.95 -26.66
C LEU A 345 -0.98 16.90 -25.48
N TRP A 346 -2.07 16.72 -24.74
CA TRP A 346 -2.41 17.51 -23.57
C TRP A 346 -1.63 17.10 -22.31
N GLU A 347 -1.68 17.98 -21.32
CA GLU A 347 -0.91 17.87 -20.09
C GLU A 347 -1.02 16.50 -19.43
N ARG A 348 -2.24 16.03 -19.21
CA ARG A 348 -2.50 14.79 -18.44
C ARG A 348 -1.83 13.53 -19.00
N THR A 349 -1.57 13.50 -20.29
CA THR A 349 -0.87 12.36 -20.92
C THR A 349 0.58 12.64 -21.25
N SER A 350 0.98 13.90 -21.31
CA SER A 350 2.34 14.27 -21.65
C SER A 350 3.23 14.55 -20.44
N ASN A 351 2.69 15.13 -19.35
CA ASN A 351 3.44 15.35 -18.13
C ASN A 351 3.50 14.05 -17.31
N VAL A 352 4.69 13.68 -16.89
CA VAL A 352 4.97 12.39 -16.26
C VAL A 352 5.91 12.53 -15.06
N PRO A 353 5.82 11.63 -14.08
CA PRO A 353 6.84 11.54 -13.04
C PRO A 353 8.22 11.35 -13.62
N LEU A 354 9.17 12.18 -13.20
CA LEU A 354 10.59 12.03 -13.43
C LEU A 354 11.35 12.46 -12.19
N ILE A 355 12.03 11.51 -11.56
CA ILE A 355 12.79 11.74 -10.33
C ILE A 355 14.18 11.15 -10.49
N TRP A 356 15.20 11.94 -10.19
CA TRP A 356 16.59 11.53 -10.17
C TRP A 356 17.17 11.67 -8.77
N ALA A 357 17.91 10.69 -8.29
CA ALA A 357 18.61 10.75 -7.00
C ALA A 357 19.98 10.06 -7.08
N GLY A 358 20.91 10.43 -6.20
CA GLY A 358 22.22 9.80 -6.09
C GLY A 358 23.39 10.71 -6.40
N PRO A 359 24.57 10.17 -6.71
CA PRO A 359 25.79 10.95 -6.95
C PRO A 359 25.62 12.00 -8.06
N GLY A 360 25.96 13.26 -7.76
CA GLY A 360 25.86 14.36 -8.71
C GLY A 360 24.48 15.00 -8.84
N VAL A 361 23.49 14.55 -8.05
CA VAL A 361 22.12 15.07 -8.03
C VAL A 361 21.87 15.85 -6.74
N ALA A 362 21.27 17.04 -6.84
CA ALA A 362 20.87 17.84 -5.68
C ALA A 362 19.80 17.10 -4.87
N ALA A 363 19.92 17.06 -3.55
CA ALA A 363 18.98 16.37 -2.70
C ALA A 363 17.78 17.25 -2.32
N GLY A 364 16.56 16.69 -2.34
CA GLY A 364 15.34 17.34 -1.89
C GLY A 364 14.91 18.56 -2.70
N ALA A 365 15.28 18.62 -3.97
CA ALA A 365 14.93 19.72 -4.84
C ALA A 365 13.72 19.39 -5.71
N LYS A 366 12.87 20.40 -5.95
CA LYS A 366 11.73 20.34 -6.89
C LYS A 366 11.95 21.44 -7.94
N THR A 367 11.74 21.13 -9.21
CA THR A 367 11.95 22.08 -10.31
C THR A 367 10.82 21.97 -11.35
N ASP A 368 10.45 23.13 -11.89
CA ASP A 368 9.47 23.28 -12.97
C ASP A 368 10.12 23.52 -14.34
N VAL A 369 11.44 23.35 -14.42
CA VAL A 369 12.17 23.40 -15.69
C VAL A 369 11.64 22.32 -16.62
N THR A 370 11.30 22.71 -17.84
CA THR A 370 10.73 21.82 -18.84
C THR A 370 11.79 20.86 -19.38
N VAL A 371 11.55 19.58 -19.24
CA VAL A 371 12.42 18.51 -19.73
C VAL A 371 11.64 17.44 -20.49
N SER A 372 12.32 16.68 -21.31
CA SER A 372 11.73 15.56 -22.03
C SER A 372 12.40 14.24 -21.61
N LEU A 373 11.65 13.15 -21.58
CA LEU A 373 12.23 11.84 -21.25
C LEU A 373 13.35 11.39 -22.17
N ILE A 374 13.41 11.93 -23.40
CA ILE A 374 14.53 11.66 -24.32
C ILE A 374 15.86 12.19 -23.81
N ASP A 375 15.83 13.16 -22.87
CA ASP A 375 17.01 13.78 -22.27
C ASP A 375 17.79 12.79 -21.37
N MET A 376 17.13 11.72 -20.94
CA MET A 376 17.77 10.72 -20.08
C MET A 376 18.97 10.07 -20.76
N PHE A 377 18.91 9.80 -22.07
CA PHE A 377 20.01 9.14 -22.78
C PHE A 377 21.29 10.01 -22.78
N PRO A 378 21.30 11.26 -23.29
CA PRO A 378 22.49 12.10 -23.24
C PRO A 378 22.95 12.40 -21.82
N THR A 379 22.03 12.46 -20.84
CA THR A 379 22.37 12.63 -19.43
C THR A 379 23.17 11.44 -18.90
N PHE A 380 22.77 10.21 -19.18
CA PHE A 380 23.56 9.04 -18.82
C PHE A 380 24.91 8.98 -19.54
N VAL A 381 24.98 9.38 -20.82
CA VAL A 381 26.26 9.45 -21.53
C VAL A 381 27.23 10.36 -20.79
N GLU A 382 26.77 11.51 -20.29
CA GLU A 382 27.59 12.45 -19.52
C GLU A 382 27.89 11.96 -18.10
N MET A 383 26.87 11.58 -17.30
CA MET A 383 27.05 11.22 -15.90
C MET A 383 27.86 9.93 -15.70
N CYS A 384 27.74 8.99 -16.62
CA CYS A 384 28.36 7.67 -16.53
C CYS A 384 29.57 7.51 -17.46
N ASP A 385 29.99 8.57 -18.14
CA ASP A 385 31.07 8.58 -19.11
C ASP A 385 30.95 7.42 -20.11
N LEU A 386 29.77 7.32 -20.73
CA LEU A 386 29.48 6.26 -21.71
C LEU A 386 29.97 6.63 -23.09
N PRO A 387 30.32 5.65 -23.94
CA PRO A 387 30.56 5.89 -25.37
C PRO A 387 29.38 6.60 -26.02
N LYS A 388 29.61 7.51 -26.92
CA LYS A 388 28.55 8.13 -27.71
C LYS A 388 28.04 7.13 -28.74
N PRO A 389 26.70 6.99 -28.91
CA PRO A 389 26.16 6.12 -29.97
C PRO A 389 26.46 6.67 -31.37
N ALA A 390 26.37 5.80 -32.40
CA ALA A 390 26.58 6.19 -33.77
C ALA A 390 25.53 7.16 -34.32
N GLN A 391 24.29 7.07 -33.80
CA GLN A 391 23.22 8.03 -34.17
C GLN A 391 23.35 9.33 -33.34
N GLU A 392 22.85 10.41 -33.89
CA GLU A 392 22.69 11.68 -33.17
C GLU A 392 21.62 11.56 -32.11
N LEU A 393 21.92 12.06 -30.90
CA LEU A 393 20.95 12.14 -29.80
C LEU A 393 20.19 13.47 -29.90
N GLU A 394 18.85 13.41 -29.93
CA GLU A 394 17.99 14.61 -30.07
C GLU A 394 17.58 15.21 -28.72
N GLY A 395 17.79 14.48 -27.62
CA GLY A 395 17.66 15.01 -26.27
C GLY A 395 18.86 15.87 -25.85
N GLN A 396 18.70 16.59 -24.75
CA GLN A 396 19.75 17.41 -24.14
C GLN A 396 20.13 16.86 -22.76
N SER A 397 21.42 16.87 -22.43
CA SER A 397 21.84 16.50 -21.08
C SER A 397 21.31 17.51 -20.05
N ILE A 398 20.72 16.98 -18.99
CA ILE A 398 20.20 17.75 -17.85
C ILE A 398 21.10 17.67 -16.61
N VAL A 399 22.36 17.27 -16.76
CA VAL A 399 23.32 17.14 -15.64
C VAL A 399 23.45 18.45 -14.86
N ALA A 400 23.53 19.59 -15.55
CA ALA A 400 23.59 20.89 -14.90
C ALA A 400 22.33 21.21 -14.08
N THR A 401 21.15 20.85 -14.60
CA THR A 401 19.87 20.99 -13.90
C THR A 401 19.81 20.06 -12.67
N LEU A 402 20.28 18.83 -12.79
CA LEU A 402 20.33 17.89 -11.67
C LEU A 402 21.27 18.35 -10.56
N ALA A 403 22.38 19.00 -10.91
CA ALA A 403 23.33 19.49 -9.93
C ALA A 403 22.87 20.78 -9.21
N ASP A 404 22.17 21.69 -9.91
CA ASP A 404 21.69 22.97 -9.36
C ASP A 404 20.34 23.37 -10.04
N PRO A 405 19.24 22.78 -9.65
CA PRO A 405 17.93 23.04 -10.26
C PRO A 405 17.49 24.52 -10.19
N ALA A 406 17.95 25.24 -9.18
CA ALA A 406 17.57 26.66 -8.98
C ALA A 406 18.18 27.60 -10.01
N LYS A 407 19.25 27.18 -10.71
CA LYS A 407 19.92 27.98 -11.76
C LYS A 407 19.57 27.54 -13.17
N ALA A 408 18.77 26.46 -13.31
CA ALA A 408 18.43 25.97 -14.61
C ALA A 408 17.45 26.91 -15.33
N GLU A 409 17.72 27.18 -16.60
CA GLU A 409 16.86 27.97 -17.46
C GLU A 409 15.80 27.09 -18.11
N ASP A 410 14.58 27.61 -18.22
CA ASP A 410 13.50 26.91 -18.90
C ASP A 410 13.74 26.86 -20.42
N ARG A 411 13.18 25.85 -21.08
CA ARG A 411 13.34 25.64 -22.52
C ARG A 411 12.10 25.08 -23.17
N ASP A 412 12.02 25.22 -24.50
CA ASP A 412 10.99 24.55 -25.28
C ASP A 412 11.35 23.07 -25.50
N VAL A 413 10.40 22.17 -25.29
CA VAL A 413 10.54 20.74 -25.64
C VAL A 413 9.56 20.34 -26.73
N PHE A 414 9.99 19.46 -27.62
CA PHE A 414 9.22 18.94 -28.72
C PHE A 414 8.63 17.57 -28.36
N LEU A 415 7.37 17.34 -28.74
CA LEU A 415 6.68 16.06 -28.56
C LEU A 415 5.94 15.68 -29.85
N PRO A 416 6.41 14.65 -30.61
CA PRO A 416 5.72 14.20 -31.81
C PRO A 416 4.41 13.48 -31.47
N TYR A 417 3.41 13.67 -32.34
CA TYR A 417 2.13 12.94 -32.24
C TYR A 417 2.19 11.62 -32.99
N MET A 418 1.07 11.15 -33.50
CA MET A 418 0.92 9.82 -34.10
C MET A 418 1.13 9.81 -35.63
N ASP A 419 1.20 10.96 -36.24
CA ASP A 419 1.36 11.11 -37.68
C ASP A 419 2.39 12.23 -38.00
N PRO A 420 3.11 12.16 -39.13
CA PRO A 420 4.10 13.17 -39.52
C PRO A 420 3.50 14.58 -39.60
N GLY A 421 4.21 15.54 -39.01
CA GLY A 421 3.78 16.95 -39.02
C GLY A 421 2.77 17.33 -37.93
N GLU A 422 2.36 16.39 -37.10
CA GLU A 422 1.56 16.63 -35.92
C GLU A 422 2.43 16.53 -34.66
N TYR A 423 2.36 17.54 -33.80
CA TYR A 423 3.24 17.63 -32.63
C TYR A 423 2.76 18.64 -31.58
N ALA A 424 3.34 18.62 -30.41
CA ALA A 424 3.31 19.71 -29.45
C ALA A 424 4.70 20.32 -29.23
N VAL A 425 4.73 21.61 -28.89
CA VAL A 425 5.88 22.28 -28.30
C VAL A 425 5.44 22.85 -26.96
N ILE A 426 6.21 22.52 -25.92
CA ILE A 426 5.82 22.77 -24.54
C ILE A 426 6.97 23.48 -23.83
N ASN A 427 6.64 24.47 -23.01
CA ASN A 427 7.53 25.05 -22.00
C ASN A 427 6.70 25.36 -20.75
N ARG A 428 7.30 25.95 -19.72
CA ARG A 428 6.64 26.34 -18.48
C ARG A 428 5.36 27.16 -18.64
N ASP A 429 5.35 28.03 -19.65
CA ASP A 429 4.28 29.02 -19.85
C ASP A 429 3.24 28.59 -20.88
N TRP A 430 3.67 27.83 -21.87
CA TRP A 430 2.88 27.59 -23.06
C TRP A 430 2.89 26.15 -23.51
N ARG A 431 1.73 25.68 -24.01
CA ARG A 431 1.60 24.49 -24.83
C ARG A 431 0.99 24.86 -26.18
N TYR A 432 1.76 24.62 -27.23
CA TYR A 432 1.32 24.74 -28.61
C TYR A 432 1.17 23.35 -29.22
N ILE A 433 0.02 23.07 -29.84
CA ILE A 433 -0.26 21.81 -30.51
C ILE A 433 -0.58 22.08 -31.99
N LYS A 434 0.07 21.32 -32.87
CA LYS A 434 -0.14 21.36 -34.32
C LYS A 434 -0.74 20.06 -34.79
N TYR A 435 -1.87 20.17 -35.50
CA TYR A 435 -2.49 19.10 -36.27
C TYR A 435 -2.55 19.47 -37.76
N VAL A 436 -2.89 18.48 -38.63
CA VAL A 436 -3.06 18.77 -40.08
C VAL A 436 -4.22 19.71 -40.35
N ASP A 437 -5.25 19.73 -39.56
CA ASP A 437 -6.51 20.47 -39.76
C ASP A 437 -6.68 21.67 -38.82
N GLY A 438 -5.69 21.95 -37.91
CA GLY A 438 -5.77 23.07 -37.02
C GLY A 438 -4.68 23.11 -35.98
N GLU A 439 -4.84 24.02 -35.05
CA GLU A 439 -3.86 24.34 -34.01
C GLU A 439 -4.56 24.57 -32.67
N GLU A 440 -3.82 24.33 -31.60
CA GLU A 440 -4.23 24.71 -30.23
C GLU A 440 -3.06 25.45 -29.56
N LEU A 441 -3.40 26.42 -28.73
CA LEU A 441 -2.45 27.13 -27.88
C LEU A 441 -3.07 27.35 -26.49
N TYR A 442 -2.32 26.99 -25.43
CA TYR A 442 -2.75 27.19 -24.05
C TYR A 442 -1.73 27.98 -23.27
N ASP A 443 -2.20 28.94 -22.46
CA ASP A 443 -1.42 29.67 -21.46
C ASP A 443 -1.44 28.88 -20.12
N LEU A 444 -0.46 28.04 -19.90
CA LEU A 444 -0.44 27.13 -18.75
C LEU A 444 -0.35 27.82 -17.38
N GLN A 445 0.05 29.11 -17.36
CA GLN A 445 0.08 29.91 -16.13
C GLN A 445 -1.32 30.40 -15.72
N LYS A 446 -2.27 30.48 -16.68
CA LYS A 446 -3.63 30.96 -16.45
C LYS A 446 -4.67 29.86 -16.62
N ASP A 447 -4.37 28.89 -17.41
CA ASP A 447 -5.25 27.78 -17.79
C ASP A 447 -4.48 26.46 -17.73
N SER A 448 -4.18 26.02 -16.52
CA SER A 448 -3.44 24.77 -16.27
C SER A 448 -4.23 23.51 -16.70
N HIS A 449 -5.52 23.66 -17.00
CA HIS A 449 -6.37 22.55 -17.45
C HIS A 449 -6.60 22.55 -18.96
N GLU A 450 -6.01 23.49 -19.67
CA GLU A 450 -6.11 23.58 -21.15
C GLU A 450 -7.55 23.67 -21.66
N TRP A 451 -8.38 24.48 -20.97
CA TRP A 451 -9.81 24.62 -21.25
C TRP A 451 -10.12 25.61 -22.38
N THR A 452 -9.20 26.52 -22.71
CA THR A 452 -9.46 27.59 -23.69
C THR A 452 -8.37 27.64 -24.74
N ASN A 453 -8.70 27.24 -25.96
CA ASN A 453 -7.78 27.30 -27.07
C ASN A 453 -7.60 28.75 -27.59
N LEU A 454 -6.38 29.27 -27.47
CA LEU A 454 -6.01 30.63 -27.86
C LEU A 454 -5.51 30.74 -29.31
N ALA A 455 -5.36 29.63 -30.05
CA ALA A 455 -4.72 29.63 -31.37
C ALA A 455 -5.47 30.44 -32.43
N GLY A 456 -6.78 30.71 -32.22
CA GLY A 456 -7.59 31.55 -33.13
C GLY A 456 -7.50 33.05 -32.87
N ASP A 457 -6.85 33.51 -31.80
CA ASP A 457 -6.67 34.90 -31.44
C ASP A 457 -5.34 35.42 -31.98
N GLY A 458 -5.39 36.36 -32.95
CA GLY A 458 -4.22 36.98 -33.56
C GLY A 458 -3.27 37.69 -32.59
N ALA A 459 -3.69 37.93 -31.35
CA ALA A 459 -2.81 38.48 -30.32
C ALA A 459 -1.66 37.49 -29.95
N PHE A 460 -1.82 36.21 -30.20
CA PHE A 460 -0.87 35.14 -29.86
C PHE A 460 -0.06 34.63 -31.06
N ASP A 461 -0.25 35.18 -32.28
CA ASP A 461 0.50 34.75 -33.49
C ASP A 461 2.02 34.76 -33.27
N GLY A 462 2.53 35.74 -32.52
CA GLY A 462 3.95 35.86 -32.19
C GLY A 462 4.46 34.72 -31.29
N VAL A 463 3.62 34.27 -30.38
CA VAL A 463 3.93 33.11 -29.47
C VAL A 463 3.98 31.85 -30.31
N ILE A 464 2.93 31.62 -31.12
CA ILE A 464 2.85 30.44 -32.00
C ILE A 464 4.07 30.38 -32.92
N ALA A 465 4.40 31.50 -33.61
CA ALA A 465 5.53 31.54 -34.52
C ALA A 465 6.90 31.31 -33.84
N LYS A 466 7.01 31.65 -32.55
CA LYS A 466 8.21 31.32 -31.77
C LYS A 466 8.28 29.80 -31.48
N LEU A 467 7.21 29.22 -30.94
CA LEU A 467 7.16 27.82 -30.56
C LEU A 467 7.32 26.87 -31.76
N GLN A 468 6.74 27.21 -32.90
CA GLN A 468 6.89 26.43 -34.13
C GLN A 468 8.34 26.21 -34.57
N LYS A 469 9.28 27.09 -34.19
CA LYS A 469 10.70 26.98 -34.58
C LYS A 469 11.41 25.83 -33.85
N THR A 470 10.85 25.34 -32.77
CA THR A 470 11.39 24.19 -32.03
C THR A 470 11.11 22.86 -32.74
N ALA A 471 10.08 22.80 -33.54
CA ALA A 471 9.77 21.61 -34.34
C ALA A 471 10.85 21.35 -35.40
N PRO A 472 11.15 20.05 -35.69
CA PRO A 472 12.12 19.72 -36.73
C PRO A 472 11.61 20.18 -38.12
N PRO A 473 12.52 20.55 -39.05
CA PRO A 473 12.16 21.08 -40.38
C PRO A 473 11.55 20.02 -41.28
N SER A 474 11.65 18.75 -40.93
CA SER A 474 11.12 17.62 -41.72
C SER A 474 10.73 16.48 -40.78
N PHE A 475 9.82 15.63 -41.26
CA PHE A 475 9.31 14.47 -40.52
C PHE A 475 9.49 13.22 -41.39
N SER A 476 10.04 12.18 -40.78
CA SER A 476 10.14 10.88 -41.43
C SER A 476 8.76 10.27 -41.68
N GLU A 477 8.63 9.55 -42.79
CA GLU A 477 7.43 8.75 -43.04
C GLU A 477 7.28 7.63 -42.00
N PRO A 478 6.03 7.24 -41.66
CA PRO A 478 5.78 6.18 -40.72
C PRO A 478 6.43 4.86 -41.15
N GLU A 479 7.09 4.21 -40.21
CA GLU A 479 7.67 2.90 -40.45
C GLU A 479 6.58 1.87 -40.80
N GLU A 480 6.84 1.00 -41.76
CA GLU A 480 5.88 -0.05 -42.13
C GLU A 480 5.51 -0.93 -40.93
N LYS A 481 4.21 -1.18 -40.76
CA LYS A 481 3.74 -2.06 -39.69
C LYS A 481 4.30 -3.47 -39.87
N LEU A 482 5.24 -3.86 -39.05
CA LEU A 482 5.68 -5.24 -38.95
C LEU A 482 4.54 -6.12 -38.44
N ASN A 483 4.36 -7.29 -39.06
CA ASN A 483 3.33 -8.22 -38.66
C ASN A 483 3.57 -8.63 -37.20
N ALA A 484 2.57 -8.41 -36.35
CA ALA A 484 2.66 -8.61 -34.88
C ALA A 484 2.90 -10.08 -34.44
N ARG A 485 2.79 -11.04 -35.39
CA ARG A 485 2.91 -12.48 -35.09
C ARG A 485 4.21 -13.09 -35.68
N LYS A 486 5.32 -12.39 -35.56
CA LYS A 486 6.64 -12.95 -35.89
C LYS A 486 7.43 -13.18 -34.59
N ASP A 487 8.07 -14.33 -34.50
CA ASP A 487 8.99 -14.64 -33.40
C ASP A 487 10.37 -14.08 -33.69
N LEU A 488 11.02 -13.57 -32.64
CA LEU A 488 12.41 -13.15 -32.70
C LEU A 488 13.31 -14.36 -32.51
N VAL A 489 14.12 -14.65 -33.54
CA VAL A 489 15.13 -15.70 -33.51
C VAL A 489 16.50 -15.03 -33.43
N ILE A 490 17.28 -15.36 -32.42
CA ILE A 490 18.62 -14.83 -32.20
C ILE A 490 19.62 -15.94 -32.45
N GLU A 491 20.59 -15.70 -33.31
CA GLU A 491 21.72 -16.58 -33.64
C GLU A 491 23.02 -15.81 -33.48
N GLY A 492 23.69 -15.98 -32.34
CA GLY A 492 24.88 -15.19 -32.00
C GLY A 492 24.57 -13.71 -31.88
N GLU A 493 25.24 -12.85 -32.64
CA GLU A 493 25.02 -11.41 -32.70
C GLU A 493 23.95 -11.00 -33.71
N THR A 494 23.40 -11.95 -34.47
CA THR A 494 22.38 -11.67 -35.47
C THR A 494 21.00 -12.07 -34.98
N PHE A 495 20.00 -11.35 -35.45
CA PHE A 495 18.63 -11.69 -35.15
C PHE A 495 17.76 -11.55 -36.41
N ARG A 496 16.68 -12.32 -36.47
CA ARG A 496 15.69 -12.23 -37.51
C ARG A 496 14.29 -12.50 -36.97
N TRP A 497 13.29 -11.95 -37.65
CA TRP A 497 11.89 -12.25 -37.35
C TRP A 497 11.41 -13.39 -38.24
N GLU A 498 10.98 -14.48 -37.66
CA GLU A 498 10.36 -15.59 -38.38
C GLU A 498 8.84 -15.61 -38.15
N LYS A 499 8.10 -16.13 -39.14
CA LYS A 499 6.66 -16.30 -39.01
C LYS A 499 6.42 -17.44 -38.00
N GLY A 500 6.17 -17.09 -36.76
CA GLY A 500 6.03 -18.03 -35.64
C GLY A 500 4.62 -18.55 -35.45
N LYS A 501 4.51 -19.57 -34.63
CA LYS A 501 3.25 -20.12 -34.15
C LYS A 501 2.74 -19.38 -32.92
N GLY A 502 3.28 -18.22 -32.62
CA GLY A 502 2.84 -17.38 -31.48
C GLY A 502 3.65 -17.53 -30.19
N ASN A 503 4.71 -18.32 -30.17
CA ASN A 503 5.55 -18.48 -28.98
C ASN A 503 6.82 -17.65 -29.16
N ALA A 504 7.07 -16.68 -28.26
CA ALA A 504 8.39 -16.06 -28.18
C ALA A 504 9.34 -17.06 -27.55
N GLN A 505 10.49 -17.23 -28.17
CA GLN A 505 11.52 -18.07 -27.56
C GLN A 505 12.13 -17.32 -26.40
N THR A 506 12.14 -17.95 -25.24
CA THR A 506 12.98 -17.56 -24.12
C THR A 506 14.43 -17.92 -24.46
N LYS A 507 15.37 -17.03 -24.12
CA LYS A 507 16.80 -17.37 -24.20
C LYS A 507 17.01 -18.62 -23.36
N PRO A 508 17.65 -19.70 -23.86
CA PRO A 508 17.91 -20.87 -23.06
C PRO A 508 18.80 -20.47 -21.87
N GLY A 509 18.34 -20.66 -20.65
CA GLY A 509 19.18 -20.51 -19.47
C GLY A 509 18.53 -19.94 -18.21
N TYR A 510 17.42 -19.21 -18.27
CA TYR A 510 16.71 -18.79 -17.07
C TYR A 510 15.50 -19.70 -16.84
N VAL A 511 15.65 -20.64 -15.95
CA VAL A 511 14.53 -21.30 -15.26
C VAL A 511 14.35 -20.53 -13.96
N PRO A 512 13.18 -19.91 -13.68
CA PRO A 512 12.91 -19.42 -12.34
C PRO A 512 13.15 -20.57 -11.38
N LYS A 513 14.10 -20.42 -10.47
CA LYS A 513 14.22 -21.37 -9.37
C LYS A 513 12.93 -21.23 -8.58
N THR A 514 11.97 -22.12 -8.82
CA THR A 514 10.92 -22.38 -7.83
C THR A 514 11.66 -22.51 -6.51
N LYS A 515 11.29 -21.71 -5.52
CA LYS A 515 11.77 -21.89 -4.16
C LYS A 515 11.51 -23.34 -3.79
N ALA A 516 12.51 -24.19 -3.95
CA ALA A 516 12.62 -25.35 -3.11
C ALA A 516 12.58 -24.81 -1.67
N PRO A 517 11.89 -25.48 -0.74
CA PRO A 517 11.93 -25.08 0.65
C PRO A 517 13.41 -24.89 0.98
N VAL A 518 13.74 -23.71 1.55
CA VAL A 518 15.10 -23.33 1.91
C VAL A 518 15.61 -24.40 2.84
N ALA A 519 16.29 -25.41 2.26
CA ALA A 519 17.23 -26.22 3.00
C ALA A 519 18.34 -25.23 3.39
N SER A 520 18.43 -24.96 4.68
CA SER A 520 19.45 -24.11 5.26
C SER A 520 20.80 -24.53 4.71
N SER A 521 21.33 -23.78 3.75
CA SER A 521 22.75 -23.87 3.44
C SER A 521 23.46 -23.34 4.67
N ALA A 522 24.15 -24.23 5.34
CA ALA A 522 25.05 -23.91 6.43
C ALA A 522 26.04 -22.84 5.94
N ALA A 523 25.70 -21.59 6.15
CA ALA A 523 26.64 -20.51 6.03
C ALA A 523 27.75 -20.74 7.05
N LYS A 524 29.00 -20.74 6.60
CA LYS A 524 30.18 -20.73 7.47
C LYS A 524 29.96 -19.62 8.52
N LYS A 525 29.96 -20.05 9.78
CA LYS A 525 29.86 -19.17 10.96
C LYS A 525 30.79 -17.96 10.81
N PRO A 526 30.26 -16.74 10.87
CA PRO A 526 31.00 -15.64 11.45
C PRO A 526 31.13 -15.91 12.94
N ALA A 527 32.21 -15.47 13.54
CA ALA A 527 32.50 -15.63 14.96
C ALA A 527 31.26 -15.22 15.80
N ALA A 528 30.96 -16.03 16.81
CA ALA A 528 29.77 -16.03 17.62
C ALA A 528 29.36 -14.60 18.08
N ALA A 529 28.35 -14.01 17.42
CA ALA A 529 27.49 -13.05 18.07
C ALA A 529 26.70 -13.77 19.15
N LYS A 530 26.67 -13.23 20.36
CA LYS A 530 25.86 -13.78 21.46
C LYS A 530 24.44 -14.01 20.93
N PRO A 531 23.80 -15.15 21.27
CA PRO A 531 22.45 -15.45 20.78
C PRO A 531 21.52 -14.28 21.16
N LYS A 532 20.82 -13.68 20.20
CA LYS A 532 19.80 -12.66 20.47
C LYS A 532 18.77 -13.28 21.42
N ARG A 533 18.62 -12.71 22.62
CA ARG A 533 17.63 -13.15 23.60
C ARG A 533 16.24 -12.98 22.98
N LYS A 534 15.39 -14.01 23.06
CA LYS A 534 13.99 -13.92 22.60
C LYS A 534 13.27 -12.82 23.37
N LYS A 535 12.49 -11.99 22.68
CA LYS A 535 11.70 -10.93 23.32
C LYS A 535 10.52 -11.51 24.09
N ASN A 536 10.16 -10.90 25.21
CA ASN A 536 8.92 -11.18 25.93
C ASN A 536 7.71 -10.63 25.15
N VAL A 537 6.52 -11.12 25.42
CA VAL A 537 5.26 -10.64 24.84
C VAL A 537 4.22 -10.42 25.93
N LEU A 538 3.67 -9.21 25.97
CA LEU A 538 2.51 -8.86 26.77
C LEU A 538 1.35 -8.55 25.81
N PHE A 539 0.28 -9.33 25.87
CA PHE A 539 -0.92 -9.20 25.07
C PHE A 539 -2.09 -8.74 25.94
N ILE A 540 -2.55 -7.50 25.77
CA ILE A 540 -3.66 -6.90 26.51
C ILE A 540 -4.87 -6.81 25.57
N VAL A 541 -5.99 -7.45 25.93
CA VAL A 541 -7.21 -7.46 25.14
C VAL A 541 -8.42 -7.10 25.96
N CYS A 542 -9.14 -6.06 25.54
CA CYS A 542 -10.40 -5.62 26.15
C CYS A 542 -11.62 -6.32 25.49
N ASP A 543 -12.77 -6.22 26.16
CA ASP A 543 -14.04 -6.79 25.71
C ASP A 543 -15.05 -5.65 25.48
N ASP A 544 -15.62 -5.56 24.27
CA ASP A 544 -16.57 -4.51 23.87
C ASP A 544 -15.97 -3.08 23.82
N LEU A 545 -14.66 -2.88 23.75
CA LEU A 545 -14.06 -1.55 23.70
C LEU A 545 -14.06 -1.02 22.26
N ASN A 546 -14.92 -0.04 22.00
CA ASN A 546 -14.93 0.70 20.74
C ASN A 546 -13.83 1.78 20.68
N THR A 547 -13.87 2.61 19.65
CA THR A 547 -12.89 3.69 19.43
C THR A 547 -13.07 4.91 20.36
N HIS A 548 -13.88 4.85 21.42
CA HIS A 548 -13.98 5.90 22.42
C HIS A 548 -12.77 5.91 23.37
N VAL A 549 -11.60 6.07 22.81
CA VAL A 549 -10.31 6.19 23.53
C VAL A 549 -9.53 7.37 22.96
N SER A 550 -8.69 8.00 23.78
CA SER A 550 -7.89 9.16 23.34
C SER A 550 -7.00 8.88 22.14
N THR A 551 -6.49 7.66 22.03
CA THR A 551 -5.61 7.22 20.92
C THR A 551 -6.34 7.09 19.57
N SER A 552 -7.67 7.08 19.59
CA SER A 552 -8.50 7.12 18.38
C SER A 552 -9.01 8.53 18.04
N GLY A 553 -8.56 9.55 18.79
CA GLY A 553 -9.00 10.94 18.59
C GLY A 553 -10.34 11.28 19.26
N TYR A 554 -10.87 10.42 20.13
CA TYR A 554 -12.10 10.70 20.85
C TYR A 554 -11.79 11.55 22.10
N GLU A 555 -11.97 12.87 22.00
CA GLU A 555 -11.61 13.84 23.02
C GLU A 555 -12.39 13.76 24.35
N PRO A 556 -13.70 13.39 24.40
CA PRO A 556 -14.44 13.37 25.64
C PRO A 556 -13.98 12.33 26.66
N ILE A 557 -13.02 11.47 26.33
CA ILE A 557 -12.60 10.35 27.18
C ILE A 557 -11.28 10.63 27.93
N MET A 558 -11.22 10.19 29.17
CA MET A 558 -10.01 10.28 30.01
C MET A 558 -9.28 8.94 30.05
N THR A 559 -8.33 8.76 29.14
CA THR A 559 -7.44 7.60 29.05
C THR A 559 -5.96 8.01 28.99
N PRO A 560 -5.43 8.62 30.06
CA PRO A 560 -4.06 9.14 30.06
C PRO A 560 -2.99 8.07 29.91
N THR A 561 -3.24 6.86 30.41
CA THR A 561 -2.32 5.73 30.29
C THR A 561 -2.18 5.29 28.84
N LEU A 562 -3.29 5.14 28.13
CA LEU A 562 -3.29 4.78 26.71
C LEU A 562 -2.67 5.90 25.87
N ALA A 563 -2.93 7.17 26.18
CA ALA A 563 -2.30 8.31 25.52
C ALA A 563 -0.77 8.30 25.72
N GLN A 564 -0.29 8.06 26.94
CA GLN A 564 1.14 7.90 27.20
C GLN A 564 1.70 6.69 26.48
N PHE A 565 1.03 5.55 26.51
CA PHE A 565 1.49 4.34 25.81
C PHE A 565 1.58 4.54 24.29
N ALA A 566 0.63 5.25 23.69
CA ALA A 566 0.66 5.59 22.27
C ALA A 566 1.88 6.44 21.88
N SER A 567 2.41 7.28 22.76
CA SER A 567 3.64 8.03 22.48
C SER A 567 4.90 7.15 22.40
N GLU A 568 4.82 5.88 22.86
CA GLU A 568 5.90 4.89 22.84
C GLU A 568 5.56 3.68 21.92
N ALA A 569 4.38 3.68 21.29
CA ALA A 569 3.84 2.58 20.49
C ALA A 569 3.35 3.08 19.13
N MET A 570 3.37 2.21 18.15
CA MET A 570 2.68 2.43 16.89
C MET A 570 1.18 2.28 17.09
N THR A 571 0.41 3.28 16.70
CA THR A 571 -1.05 3.30 16.79
C THR A 571 -1.68 3.08 15.43
N PHE A 572 -2.50 2.04 15.30
CA PHE A 572 -3.23 1.75 14.08
C PHE A 572 -4.60 2.42 14.16
N ARG A 573 -4.86 3.38 13.29
CA ARG A 573 -6.12 4.14 13.27
C ARG A 573 -7.26 3.39 12.58
N ARG A 574 -6.95 2.42 11.73
CA ARG A 574 -7.91 1.60 10.96
C ARG A 574 -7.66 0.12 11.23
N ALA A 575 -7.95 -0.32 12.45
CA ALA A 575 -7.88 -1.72 12.84
C ALA A 575 -9.31 -2.26 13.07
N PHE A 576 -9.63 -3.38 12.47
CA PHE A 576 -10.96 -3.99 12.50
C PHE A 576 -10.90 -5.41 13.06
N CYS A 577 -11.92 -5.78 13.83
CA CYS A 577 -12.10 -7.16 14.25
C CYS A 577 -12.55 -8.04 13.07
N GLN A 578 -12.24 -9.32 13.10
CA GLN A 578 -12.62 -10.27 12.04
C GLN A 578 -14.10 -10.66 12.13
N TYR A 579 -14.75 -10.41 13.28
CA TYR A 579 -16.17 -10.66 13.50
C TYR A 579 -16.63 -9.85 14.72
N PRO A 580 -17.72 -9.07 14.65
CA PRO A 580 -18.12 -8.19 15.75
C PRO A 580 -18.89 -8.95 16.87
N VAL A 581 -18.34 -10.12 17.30
CA VAL A 581 -18.84 -10.98 18.39
C VAL A 581 -17.67 -11.64 19.08
N CYS A 582 -17.70 -11.67 20.42
CA CYS A 582 -16.56 -12.09 21.25
C CYS A 582 -15.97 -13.47 20.89
N GLY A 583 -16.81 -14.52 20.76
CA GLY A 583 -16.35 -15.89 20.47
C GLY A 583 -15.61 -16.00 19.15
N PRO A 584 -16.24 -15.65 18.03
CA PRO A 584 -15.60 -15.66 16.71
C PRO A 584 -14.37 -14.77 16.60
N SER A 585 -14.45 -13.51 17.09
CA SER A 585 -13.30 -12.60 17.05
C SER A 585 -12.11 -13.14 17.84
N ARG A 586 -12.33 -13.63 19.07
CA ARG A 586 -11.26 -14.20 19.91
C ARG A 586 -10.70 -15.48 19.31
N ALA A 587 -11.51 -16.34 18.75
CA ALA A 587 -11.06 -17.51 18.01
C ALA A 587 -10.18 -17.09 16.82
N SER A 588 -10.55 -16.02 16.10
CA SER A 588 -9.79 -15.54 14.95
C SER A 588 -8.40 -15.04 15.33
N PHE A 589 -8.28 -14.07 16.24
CA PHE A 589 -6.96 -13.52 16.55
C PHE A 589 -6.07 -14.47 17.39
N LEU A 590 -6.65 -15.41 18.17
CA LEU A 590 -5.89 -16.40 18.91
C LEU A 590 -5.37 -17.55 18.03
N ASN A 591 -5.98 -17.81 16.89
CA ASN A 591 -5.60 -18.93 16.02
C ASN A 591 -5.14 -18.48 14.62
N GLY A 592 -5.20 -17.18 14.30
CA GLY A 592 -4.80 -16.64 13.00
C GLY A 592 -5.71 -17.07 11.84
N LEU A 593 -6.99 -17.37 12.11
CA LEU A 593 -7.95 -17.86 11.13
C LEU A 593 -9.20 -17.00 11.10
N TYR A 594 -9.68 -16.68 9.91
CA TYR A 594 -10.99 -16.07 9.75
C TYR A 594 -12.11 -16.99 10.27
N PRO A 595 -13.26 -16.44 10.71
CA PRO A 595 -14.37 -17.24 11.21
C PRO A 595 -14.87 -18.31 10.25
N GLU A 596 -14.89 -18.01 8.94
CA GLU A 596 -15.25 -18.95 7.87
C GLU A 596 -14.29 -20.13 7.79
N SER A 597 -13.00 -19.88 7.99
CA SER A 597 -11.95 -20.89 7.98
C SER A 597 -11.88 -21.71 9.26
N SER A 598 -12.22 -21.09 10.40
CA SER A 598 -12.20 -21.73 11.72
C SER A 598 -13.49 -22.50 12.03
N GLY A 599 -14.60 -22.16 11.38
CA GLY A 599 -15.94 -22.67 11.68
C GLY A 599 -16.58 -22.09 12.95
N VAL A 600 -15.92 -21.09 13.60
CA VAL A 600 -16.42 -20.45 14.82
C VAL A 600 -17.21 -19.19 14.44
N LEU A 601 -18.52 -19.33 14.28
CA LEU A 601 -19.41 -18.25 13.81
C LEU A 601 -20.34 -17.71 14.92
N ASP A 602 -20.27 -18.27 16.12
CA ASP A 602 -21.05 -17.82 17.26
C ASP A 602 -20.30 -18.06 18.60
N ASN A 603 -20.87 -17.56 19.70
CA ASN A 603 -20.29 -17.71 21.04
C ASN A 603 -20.37 -19.13 21.64
N LYS A 604 -21.00 -20.08 20.97
CA LYS A 604 -21.17 -21.47 21.44
C LYS A 604 -20.15 -22.41 20.80
N ALA A 605 -19.73 -22.11 19.58
CA ALA A 605 -18.77 -22.90 18.86
C ALA A 605 -17.38 -22.86 19.50
N ASP A 606 -16.70 -24.01 19.57
CA ASP A 606 -15.35 -24.17 20.09
C ASP A 606 -14.43 -24.54 18.93
N ILE A 607 -13.33 -23.83 18.75
CA ILE A 607 -12.35 -24.09 17.69
C ILE A 607 -11.79 -25.52 17.76
N ARG A 608 -11.65 -26.09 18.97
CA ARG A 608 -11.15 -27.44 19.16
C ARG A 608 -12.10 -28.51 18.62
N GLU A 609 -13.41 -28.20 18.62
CA GLU A 609 -14.45 -29.07 18.03
C GLU A 609 -14.66 -28.75 16.56
N ALA A 610 -14.69 -27.47 16.18
CA ALA A 610 -14.95 -27.04 14.81
C ALA A 610 -13.77 -27.34 13.87
N ARG A 611 -12.53 -27.23 14.36
CA ARG A 611 -11.32 -27.49 13.59
C ARG A 611 -10.24 -28.15 14.47
N PRO A 612 -10.35 -29.47 14.75
CA PRO A 612 -9.39 -30.18 15.58
C PRO A 612 -7.95 -30.08 15.09
N GLY A 613 -7.01 -29.95 16.01
CA GLY A 613 -5.59 -29.82 15.71
C GLY A 613 -5.11 -28.39 15.43
N THR A 614 -6.01 -27.38 15.48
CA THR A 614 -5.62 -25.97 15.36
C THR A 614 -4.80 -25.56 16.59
N VAL A 615 -3.57 -25.06 16.35
CA VAL A 615 -2.66 -24.56 17.38
C VAL A 615 -2.96 -23.09 17.64
N SER A 616 -3.24 -22.73 18.88
CA SER A 616 -3.47 -21.33 19.25
C SER A 616 -2.16 -20.57 19.47
N MET A 617 -2.19 -19.24 19.32
CA MET A 617 -1.04 -18.38 19.57
C MET A 617 -0.39 -18.63 20.95
N PRO A 618 -1.11 -18.67 22.08
CA PRO A 618 -0.46 -18.98 23.35
C PRO A 618 0.14 -20.40 23.43
N GLN A 619 -0.52 -21.41 22.84
CA GLN A 619 0.02 -22.73 22.71
C GLN A 619 1.33 -22.73 21.91
N PHE A 620 1.36 -22.02 20.78
CA PHE A 620 2.56 -21.89 19.94
C PHE A 620 3.73 -21.25 20.73
N PHE A 621 3.48 -20.19 21.50
CA PHE A 621 4.50 -19.60 22.35
C PHE A 621 5.01 -20.62 23.41
N LYS A 622 4.11 -21.36 24.04
CA LYS A 622 4.47 -22.38 25.03
C LYS A 622 5.36 -23.48 24.42
N GLU A 623 4.98 -24.02 23.27
CA GLU A 623 5.73 -25.02 22.53
C GLU A 623 7.10 -24.52 22.06
N ASN A 624 7.27 -23.22 21.88
CA ASN A 624 8.53 -22.56 21.54
C ASN A 624 9.35 -22.11 22.76
N GLY A 625 9.05 -22.61 23.95
CA GLY A 625 9.87 -22.44 25.14
C GLY A 625 9.63 -21.17 25.93
N TYR A 626 8.51 -20.46 25.69
CA TYR A 626 8.07 -19.37 26.52
C TYR A 626 7.36 -19.88 27.79
N TRP A 627 7.50 -19.15 28.89
CA TRP A 627 6.54 -19.27 29.97
C TRP A 627 5.25 -18.54 29.58
N THR A 628 4.10 -19.15 29.77
CA THR A 628 2.82 -18.60 29.31
C THR A 628 1.86 -18.43 30.48
N GLY A 629 1.35 -17.19 30.68
CA GLY A 629 0.40 -16.83 31.70
C GLY A 629 -0.84 -16.14 31.13
N SER A 630 -2.02 -16.42 31.70
CA SER A 630 -3.29 -15.82 31.32
C SER A 630 -4.09 -15.33 32.51
N VAL A 631 -4.65 -14.13 32.42
CA VAL A 631 -5.64 -13.63 33.34
C VAL A 631 -6.89 -13.13 32.63
N GLY A 632 -8.06 -13.33 33.25
CA GLY A 632 -9.31 -12.75 32.83
C GLY A 632 -9.87 -13.32 31.50
N LYS A 633 -10.46 -12.46 30.68
CA LYS A 633 -11.17 -12.89 29.46
C LYS A 633 -10.25 -12.84 28.23
N VAL A 634 -9.37 -13.82 28.08
CA VAL A 634 -8.56 -14.01 26.87
C VAL A 634 -9.34 -14.81 25.83
N TYR A 635 -9.82 -15.99 26.20
CA TYR A 635 -10.83 -16.73 25.43
C TYR A 635 -12.25 -16.27 25.82
N HIS A 636 -13.25 -16.59 24.99
CA HIS A 636 -14.63 -16.12 25.19
C HIS A 636 -15.21 -16.56 26.55
N SER A 637 -15.03 -17.80 26.95
CA SER A 637 -15.55 -18.33 28.21
C SER A 637 -14.63 -19.40 28.80
N PRO A 638 -14.82 -19.83 30.08
CA PRO A 638 -14.05 -20.93 30.66
C PRO A 638 -14.10 -22.23 29.85
N ARG A 639 -15.20 -22.47 29.17
CA ARG A 639 -15.38 -23.64 28.29
C ARG A 639 -14.40 -23.64 27.13
N HIS A 640 -14.07 -22.47 26.58
CA HIS A 640 -13.18 -22.30 25.42
C HIS A 640 -11.72 -22.16 25.83
N GLU A 641 -11.42 -22.10 27.12
CA GLU A 641 -10.05 -22.02 27.64
C GLU A 641 -9.26 -23.28 27.26
N HIS A 642 -8.07 -23.11 26.68
CA HIS A 642 -7.22 -24.24 26.29
C HIS A 642 -6.42 -24.86 27.47
N GLY A 643 -6.58 -24.31 28.69
CA GLY A 643 -6.00 -24.83 29.90
C GLY A 643 -4.51 -25.06 29.84
N GLU A 644 -4.05 -26.20 30.40
CA GLU A 644 -2.62 -26.57 30.44
C GLU A 644 -1.98 -26.76 29.06
N VAL A 645 -2.74 -26.89 27.99
CA VAL A 645 -2.18 -27.00 26.64
C VAL A 645 -1.54 -25.66 26.23
N ALA A 646 -2.22 -24.54 26.54
CA ALA A 646 -1.80 -23.20 26.16
C ALA A 646 -1.03 -22.46 27.28
N TRP A 647 -1.31 -22.76 28.52
CA TRP A 647 -0.84 -21.99 29.67
C TRP A 647 -0.01 -22.81 30.66
N HIS A 648 0.98 -22.15 31.29
CA HIS A 648 1.64 -22.68 32.50
C HIS A 648 0.82 -22.28 33.73
N GLU A 649 0.25 -21.09 33.70
CA GLU A 649 -0.61 -20.60 34.77
C GLU A 649 -1.73 -19.72 34.19
N TYR A 650 -2.96 -19.87 34.67
CA TYR A 650 -4.09 -19.06 34.22
C TYR A 650 -5.11 -18.85 35.33
N HIS A 651 -5.70 -17.64 35.38
CA HIS A 651 -6.67 -17.24 36.39
C HIS A 651 -7.87 -16.54 35.75
N ARG A 652 -9.05 -16.82 36.28
CA ARG A 652 -10.28 -16.08 36.01
C ARG A 652 -10.86 -15.64 37.35
N PHE A 653 -10.74 -14.33 37.62
CA PHE A 653 -11.28 -13.75 38.83
C PHE A 653 -12.74 -13.32 38.65
N GLU A 654 -13.49 -13.26 39.73
CA GLU A 654 -14.80 -12.65 39.81
C GLU A 654 -14.74 -11.36 40.64
N ASN A 655 -15.73 -10.47 40.44
CA ASN A 655 -15.90 -9.31 41.29
C ASN A 655 -16.21 -9.75 42.74
N ASP A 656 -15.79 -8.97 43.69
CA ASP A 656 -16.31 -9.13 45.01
C ASP A 656 -17.82 -8.86 45.05
N GLU A 657 -18.50 -9.35 46.07
CA GLU A 657 -19.93 -9.17 46.20
C GLU A 657 -20.28 -7.68 46.29
N LEU A 658 -21.23 -7.26 45.47
CA LEU A 658 -21.67 -5.86 45.46
C LEU A 658 -22.26 -5.48 46.84
N PRO A 659 -21.94 -4.29 47.40
CA PRO A 659 -22.43 -3.88 48.73
C PRO A 659 -23.94 -3.97 48.91
N VAL A 660 -24.70 -3.66 47.85
CA VAL A 660 -26.17 -3.77 47.89
C VAL A 660 -26.63 -5.22 47.99
N VAL A 661 -25.91 -6.16 47.35
CA VAL A 661 -26.19 -7.60 47.40
C VAL A 661 -25.81 -8.15 48.75
N ALA A 662 -24.64 -7.74 49.28
CA ALA A 662 -24.18 -8.13 50.63
C ALA A 662 -25.16 -7.68 51.72
N ALA A 663 -25.69 -6.45 51.63
CA ALA A 663 -26.72 -5.96 52.55
C ALA A 663 -28.03 -6.77 52.46
N ALA A 664 -28.47 -7.08 51.22
CA ALA A 664 -29.65 -7.92 51.00
C ALA A 664 -29.44 -9.35 51.53
N ARG A 665 -28.24 -9.94 51.34
CA ARG A 665 -27.88 -11.25 51.87
C ARG A 665 -27.91 -11.29 53.38
N LYS A 666 -27.25 -10.30 54.02
CA LYS A 666 -27.21 -10.19 55.48
C LYS A 666 -28.65 -10.09 56.06
N LYS A 667 -29.54 -9.33 55.44
CA LYS A 667 -30.96 -9.25 55.84
C LYS A 667 -31.66 -10.58 55.63
N PHE A 668 -31.51 -11.21 54.46
CA PHE A 668 -32.14 -12.50 54.16
C PHE A 668 -31.70 -13.59 55.16
N GLU A 669 -30.37 -13.67 55.41
CA GLU A 669 -29.84 -14.69 56.33
C GLU A 669 -30.30 -14.49 57.76
N ALA A 670 -30.48 -13.27 58.20
CA ALA A 670 -31.04 -12.94 59.52
C ALA A 670 -32.49 -13.40 59.67
N GLU A 671 -33.27 -13.34 58.57
CA GLU A 671 -34.70 -13.67 58.55
C GLU A 671 -35.00 -15.15 58.19
N GLN A 672 -34.19 -15.74 57.32
CA GLN A 672 -34.50 -17.04 56.71
C GLN A 672 -33.40 -18.11 56.95
N GLY A 673 -32.25 -17.68 57.51
CA GLY A 673 -31.08 -18.53 57.65
C GLY A 673 -30.21 -18.57 56.40
N SER A 674 -29.09 -19.34 56.43
CA SER A 674 -28.08 -19.34 55.38
C SER A 674 -28.67 -19.50 53.96
N ILE A 675 -28.15 -18.75 53.00
CA ILE A 675 -28.46 -18.84 51.58
C ILE A 675 -28.08 -20.19 50.95
N ASP A 676 -27.19 -20.94 51.60
CA ASP A 676 -26.73 -22.26 51.10
C ASP A 676 -27.76 -23.37 51.39
N LEU A 677 -28.69 -23.13 52.27
CA LEU A 677 -29.77 -24.10 52.55
C LEU A 677 -30.59 -24.37 51.28
N PRO A 678 -30.82 -25.62 50.88
CA PRO A 678 -31.55 -25.97 49.66
C PRO A 678 -32.89 -25.27 49.51
N LYS A 679 -33.64 -25.08 50.64
CA LYS A 679 -34.92 -24.39 50.66
C LYS A 679 -34.82 -22.91 50.37
N ASN A 680 -33.69 -22.27 50.66
CA ASN A 680 -33.45 -20.82 50.55
C ASN A 680 -32.90 -20.42 49.17
N ARG A 681 -32.28 -21.34 48.43
CA ARG A 681 -31.56 -21.07 47.18
C ARG A 681 -32.45 -20.36 46.12
N LYS A 682 -33.66 -20.77 45.93
CA LYS A 682 -34.59 -20.19 44.95
C LYS A 682 -34.99 -18.75 45.35
N ALA A 683 -35.37 -18.59 46.63
CA ALA A 683 -35.79 -17.32 47.18
C ALA A 683 -34.62 -16.30 47.19
N TRP A 684 -33.43 -16.77 47.59
CA TRP A 684 -32.21 -15.95 47.53
C TRP A 684 -31.89 -15.51 46.07
N LYS A 685 -31.91 -16.40 45.10
CA LYS A 685 -31.65 -16.09 43.71
C LYS A 685 -32.56 -15.00 43.13
N THR A 686 -33.83 -14.98 43.57
CA THR A 686 -34.79 -13.93 43.24
C THR A 686 -34.43 -12.60 43.89
N LEU A 687 -34.16 -12.62 45.20
CA LEU A 687 -33.80 -11.43 45.96
C LEU A 687 -32.44 -10.84 45.51
N GLU A 688 -31.47 -11.68 45.20
CA GLU A 688 -30.20 -11.27 44.64
C GLU A 688 -30.38 -10.52 43.32
N LYS A 689 -31.23 -11.05 42.41
CA LYS A 689 -31.58 -10.40 41.18
C LYS A 689 -32.25 -9.03 41.41
N GLU A 690 -33.17 -8.97 42.34
CA GLU A 690 -33.83 -7.72 42.74
C GLU A 690 -32.84 -6.70 43.34
N ALA A 691 -31.92 -7.16 44.19
CA ALA A 691 -30.88 -6.31 44.77
C ALA A 691 -29.92 -5.75 43.71
N LYS A 692 -29.52 -6.59 42.72
CA LYS A 692 -28.73 -6.16 41.59
C LYS A 692 -29.47 -5.16 40.68
N SER A 693 -30.80 -5.28 40.52
CA SER A 693 -31.61 -4.35 39.75
C SER A 693 -31.80 -2.98 40.39
N LYS A 694 -31.51 -2.84 41.69
CA LYS A 694 -31.55 -1.56 42.41
C LYS A 694 -30.30 -0.71 42.32
N LEU A 695 -29.28 -1.16 41.57
CA LEU A 695 -28.14 -0.34 41.22
C LEU A 695 -28.53 0.59 40.09
N ASP A 696 -29.10 1.74 40.34
CA ASP A 696 -29.49 2.82 39.39
C ASP A 696 -29.97 2.40 38.00
N ALA A 697 -29.96 1.10 37.69
CA ALA A 697 -30.30 0.53 36.41
C ALA A 697 -31.72 -0.02 36.48
N GLN A 698 -32.62 0.62 35.78
CA GLN A 698 -34.01 0.17 35.64
C GLN A 698 -34.17 -1.08 34.78
N THR A 699 -33.11 -1.50 34.03
CA THR A 699 -33.14 -2.63 33.10
C THR A 699 -31.81 -3.39 33.03
N PRO A 700 -31.84 -4.75 32.94
CA PRO A 700 -30.63 -5.53 32.61
C PRO A 700 -30.09 -5.14 31.24
N PRO A 701 -28.74 -5.15 31.02
CA PRO A 701 -27.74 -5.72 31.92
C PRO A 701 -27.22 -4.82 33.03
N GLY A 702 -27.84 -3.73 33.37
CA GLY A 702 -27.42 -2.85 34.44
C GLY A 702 -26.20 -1.98 34.09
N TYR A 703 -26.20 -0.81 34.64
CA TYR A 703 -25.09 0.14 34.62
C TYR A 703 -25.12 0.94 35.91
N GLY A 704 -24.01 1.51 36.29
CA GLY A 704 -23.94 2.41 37.43
C GLY A 704 -22.72 2.19 38.32
N ARG A 705 -22.72 2.89 39.43
CA ARG A 705 -21.67 2.85 40.46
C ARG A 705 -21.70 1.52 41.20
N SER A 706 -20.57 0.83 41.24
CA SER A 706 -20.47 -0.50 41.84
C SER A 706 -20.36 -0.49 43.36
N GLY A 707 -19.90 0.61 43.95
CA GLY A 707 -19.55 0.67 45.38
C GLY A 707 -18.32 -0.19 45.75
N LEU A 708 -17.60 -0.75 44.77
CA LEU A 708 -16.38 -1.54 44.95
C LEU A 708 -15.16 -0.67 44.69
N THR A 709 -14.03 -1.05 45.27
CA THR A 709 -12.70 -0.50 44.92
C THR A 709 -12.16 -1.17 43.69
N ASP A 710 -11.15 -0.57 43.05
CA ASP A 710 -10.46 -1.11 41.85
C ASP A 710 -10.02 -2.58 42.05
N ALA A 711 -9.36 -2.87 43.18
CA ALA A 711 -8.86 -4.19 43.50
C ALA A 711 -9.94 -5.24 43.81
N GLN A 712 -11.16 -4.83 44.05
CA GLN A 712 -12.31 -5.71 44.28
C GLN A 712 -13.00 -6.09 42.97
N HIS A 713 -12.76 -5.33 41.93
CA HIS A 713 -13.19 -5.69 40.56
C HIS A 713 -12.30 -6.76 39.95
N LYS A 714 -12.85 -7.65 39.13
CA LYS A 714 -12.10 -8.70 38.44
C LYS A 714 -10.96 -8.16 37.57
N ASP A 715 -11.17 -7.03 36.88
CA ASP A 715 -10.13 -6.44 36.03
C ASP A 715 -8.99 -5.84 36.86
N GLY A 716 -9.27 -5.30 38.02
CA GLY A 716 -8.25 -4.92 38.98
C GLY A 716 -7.46 -6.12 39.53
N LYS A 717 -8.15 -7.23 39.85
CA LYS A 717 -7.49 -8.48 40.23
C LYS A 717 -6.63 -9.05 39.11
N ASN A 718 -7.08 -8.96 37.85
CA ASN A 718 -6.31 -9.36 36.67
C ASN A 718 -5.01 -8.56 36.58
N ALA A 719 -5.08 -7.24 36.67
CA ALA A 719 -3.92 -6.36 36.60
C ALA A 719 -2.91 -6.64 37.73
N LEU A 720 -3.39 -6.81 38.97
CA LEU A 720 -2.56 -7.15 40.11
C LEU A 720 -1.90 -8.52 40.01
N GLN A 721 -2.55 -9.49 39.38
CA GLN A 721 -1.96 -10.82 39.16
C GLN A 721 -0.84 -10.77 38.14
N VAL A 722 -0.99 -10.00 37.07
CA VAL A 722 0.10 -9.76 36.10
C VAL A 722 1.29 -9.08 36.79
N ALA A 723 1.02 -8.03 37.55
CA ALA A 723 2.06 -7.34 38.33
C ALA A 723 2.80 -8.30 39.26
N LYS A 724 2.06 -9.16 39.96
CA LYS A 724 2.62 -10.20 40.83
C LYS A 724 3.55 -11.14 40.08
N TRP A 725 3.14 -11.67 38.93
CA TRP A 725 3.99 -12.57 38.14
C TRP A 725 5.31 -11.91 37.72
N LEU A 726 5.24 -10.64 37.31
CA LEU A 726 6.44 -9.88 36.87
C LEU A 726 7.36 -9.59 38.08
N GLN A 727 6.81 -9.23 39.24
CA GLN A 727 7.58 -8.95 40.47
C GLN A 727 8.23 -10.21 41.05
N GLU A 728 7.53 -11.34 41.05
CA GLU A 728 8.02 -12.62 41.54
C GLU A 728 8.94 -13.35 40.53
N GLY A 729 9.05 -12.87 39.28
CA GLY A 729 9.83 -13.53 38.25
C GLY A 729 9.30 -14.93 37.91
N ALA A 730 7.97 -15.06 37.79
CA ALA A 730 7.30 -16.35 37.58
C ALA A 730 7.77 -17.09 36.31
N ASN A 731 8.29 -16.38 35.32
CA ASN A 731 8.85 -16.93 34.09
C ASN A 731 10.28 -17.51 34.26
N GLY A 732 10.96 -17.28 35.40
CA GLY A 732 12.36 -17.67 35.59
C GLY A 732 13.27 -17.11 34.48
N ASP A 733 14.14 -17.96 33.95
CA ASP A 733 15.05 -17.56 32.84
C ASP A 733 14.41 -17.61 31.44
N LYS A 734 13.13 -17.99 31.33
CA LYS A 734 12.44 -18.09 30.03
C LYS A 734 11.86 -16.73 29.61
N PRO A 735 11.77 -16.42 28.31
CA PRO A 735 10.93 -15.35 27.86
C PRO A 735 9.47 -15.66 28.20
N PHE A 736 8.67 -14.63 28.46
CA PHE A 736 7.24 -14.84 28.77
C PHE A 736 6.34 -14.45 27.59
N PHE A 737 5.20 -15.12 27.52
CA PHE A 737 3.98 -14.65 26.84
C PHE A 737 2.88 -14.52 27.90
N ILE A 738 2.56 -13.29 28.27
CA ILE A 738 1.48 -12.99 29.23
C ILE A 738 0.30 -12.38 28.49
N ALA A 739 -0.88 -12.97 28.64
CA ALA A 739 -2.13 -12.45 28.13
C ALA A 739 -3.00 -11.90 29.27
N CYS A 740 -3.32 -10.59 29.19
CA CYS A 740 -4.18 -9.90 30.13
C CYS A 740 -5.54 -9.60 29.47
N GLY A 741 -6.54 -10.42 29.75
CA GLY A 741 -7.90 -10.25 29.25
C GLY A 741 -8.71 -9.37 30.20
N ILE A 742 -9.06 -8.17 29.77
CA ILE A 742 -9.86 -7.19 30.50
C ILE A 742 -11.31 -7.32 30.05
N GLN A 743 -12.24 -7.44 31.00
CA GLN A 743 -13.64 -7.62 30.65
C GLN A 743 -14.38 -6.30 30.40
N LYS A 744 -13.98 -5.21 31.03
CA LYS A 744 -14.62 -3.93 30.76
C LYS A 744 -14.11 -3.35 29.41
N PRO A 745 -14.99 -2.57 28.74
CA PRO A 745 -16.32 -2.12 29.13
C PRO A 745 -17.49 -3.06 28.80
N HIS A 746 -17.31 -4.37 28.70
CA HIS A 746 -18.45 -5.30 28.49
C HIS A 746 -19.53 -5.11 29.58
N VAL A 747 -20.77 -5.21 29.17
CA VAL A 747 -21.93 -5.11 30.03
C VAL A 747 -21.90 -6.15 31.17
N PRO A 748 -22.48 -5.87 32.37
CA PRO A 748 -23.06 -4.60 32.84
C PRO A 748 -21.98 -3.52 32.99
N PHE A 749 -22.31 -2.25 32.70
CA PHE A 749 -21.36 -1.14 32.78
C PHE A 749 -21.20 -0.68 34.24
N LEU A 750 -20.55 -1.50 35.03
CA LEU A 750 -20.29 -1.22 36.44
C LEU A 750 -18.81 -0.89 36.62
N ALA A 751 -18.52 0.25 37.25
CA ALA A 751 -17.19 0.68 37.61
C ALA A 751 -17.19 1.30 39.00
N PRO A 752 -16.01 1.44 39.65
CA PRO A 752 -15.90 2.19 40.92
C PRO A 752 -16.39 3.63 40.78
N ASP A 753 -17.02 4.14 41.83
CA ASP A 753 -17.74 5.41 41.88
C ASP A 753 -16.93 6.60 41.38
N LYS A 754 -15.63 6.67 41.72
CA LYS A 754 -14.70 7.75 41.37
C LYS A 754 -14.58 7.97 39.85
N TYR A 755 -14.81 6.95 38.99
CA TYR A 755 -14.70 7.08 37.54
C TYR A 755 -15.98 7.70 36.94
N PHE A 756 -17.13 7.56 37.59
CA PHE A 756 -18.34 8.28 37.20
C PHE A 756 -18.22 9.78 37.45
N ASP A 757 -17.49 10.17 38.51
CA ASP A 757 -17.27 11.58 38.87
C ASP A 757 -16.47 12.34 37.80
N LEU A 758 -15.72 11.63 36.94
CA LEU A 758 -14.99 12.20 35.82
C LEU A 758 -15.92 12.69 34.68
N TYR A 759 -17.14 12.22 34.62
CA TYR A 759 -18.06 12.42 33.54
C TYR A 759 -19.43 12.95 34.03
N PRO A 760 -19.57 14.23 34.37
CA PRO A 760 -20.85 14.81 34.71
C PRO A 760 -21.87 14.60 33.58
N LEU A 761 -23.08 14.14 33.93
CA LEU A 761 -24.09 13.72 32.95
C LEU A 761 -24.50 14.83 31.99
N ASP A 762 -24.54 16.07 32.47
CA ASP A 762 -24.84 17.27 31.70
C ASP A 762 -23.75 17.66 30.72
N GLN A 763 -22.53 17.10 30.85
CA GLN A 763 -21.38 17.30 29.97
C GLN A 763 -21.24 16.20 28.89
N ILE A 764 -21.95 15.09 29.02
CA ILE A 764 -21.93 14.04 27.99
C ILE A 764 -22.52 14.59 26.69
N ARG A 765 -21.73 14.56 25.64
CA ARG A 765 -22.09 15.03 24.30
C ARG A 765 -22.00 13.87 23.30
N TYR A 766 -22.90 13.85 22.35
CA TYR A 766 -22.86 12.97 21.17
C TYR A 766 -23.54 13.67 20.00
N THR A 767 -23.24 13.23 18.80
CA THR A 767 -23.92 13.71 17.59
C THR A 767 -25.17 12.87 17.36
N PRO A 768 -26.36 13.47 17.30
CA PRO A 768 -27.58 12.72 16.98
C PRO A 768 -27.54 12.18 15.55
N ASP A 769 -27.97 10.95 15.37
CA ASP A 769 -28.15 10.39 14.03
C ASP A 769 -29.33 11.06 13.29
N LYS A 770 -29.26 11.05 11.95
CA LYS A 770 -30.34 11.56 11.12
C LYS A 770 -31.59 10.67 11.30
N ALA A 771 -32.76 11.30 11.46
CA ALA A 771 -34.02 10.57 11.72
C ALA A 771 -34.40 9.55 10.63
N ASN A 772 -33.96 9.80 9.38
CA ASN A 772 -34.21 8.95 8.23
C ASN A 772 -33.04 7.99 7.88
N LEU A 773 -32.07 7.84 8.76
CA LEU A 773 -30.88 7.03 8.50
C LEU A 773 -31.23 5.60 8.04
N TRP A 774 -32.22 4.99 8.65
CA TRP A 774 -32.61 3.62 8.33
C TRP A 774 -33.36 3.45 7.00
N GLU A 775 -33.87 4.53 6.42
CA GLU A 775 -34.54 4.49 5.11
C GLU A 775 -33.58 4.11 3.99
N ASN A 776 -32.30 4.43 4.17
CA ASN A 776 -31.23 4.17 3.19
C ASN A 776 -30.40 2.92 3.50
N LEU A 777 -30.72 2.19 4.59
CA LEU A 777 -29.97 0.99 4.96
C LEU A 777 -30.64 -0.28 4.43
N PRO A 778 -29.85 -1.24 3.92
CA PRO A 778 -30.38 -2.57 3.59
C PRO A 778 -31.03 -3.21 4.82
N GLY A 779 -32.16 -3.85 4.67
CA GLY A 779 -32.85 -4.52 5.78
C GLY A 779 -31.99 -5.57 6.51
N SER A 780 -30.96 -6.10 5.86
CA SER A 780 -29.98 -7.01 6.45
C SER A 780 -28.97 -6.32 7.38
N ALA A 781 -28.76 -5.00 7.25
CA ALA A 781 -27.86 -4.23 8.13
C ALA A 781 -28.45 -4.07 9.54
N ILE A 782 -29.74 -4.26 9.71
CA ILE A 782 -30.47 -4.09 10.98
C ILE A 782 -30.75 -5.47 11.55
N SER A 783 -29.96 -5.89 12.55
CA SER A 783 -30.19 -7.14 13.24
C SER A 783 -31.27 -6.99 14.33
N LYS A 784 -32.43 -7.60 14.13
CA LYS A 784 -33.50 -7.68 15.14
C LYS A 784 -33.12 -8.49 16.40
N ARG A 785 -31.98 -9.19 16.41
CA ARG A 785 -31.51 -10.00 17.55
C ARG A 785 -30.95 -9.17 18.70
N TYR A 786 -30.70 -7.90 18.48
CA TYR A 786 -30.01 -7.03 19.43
C TYR A 786 -30.85 -5.79 19.75
N GLU A 787 -32.14 -6.00 19.99
CA GLU A 787 -32.93 -5.11 20.84
C GLU A 787 -32.20 -5.09 22.18
N ALA A 788 -31.25 -4.14 22.31
CA ALA A 788 -30.38 -4.17 23.44
C ALA A 788 -31.10 -3.66 24.66
N PHE A 789 -31.40 -4.58 25.55
CA PHE A 789 -31.44 -4.24 26.95
C PHE A 789 -32.52 -3.22 27.37
N GLY A 790 -33.65 -3.21 26.69
CA GLY A 790 -34.77 -2.32 27.00
C GLY A 790 -34.79 -1.01 26.22
N PHE A 791 -33.86 -0.80 25.29
CA PHE A 791 -33.92 0.27 24.30
C PHE A 791 -34.78 -0.18 23.12
N GLU A 792 -35.72 0.67 22.70
CA GLU A 792 -36.42 0.44 21.42
C GLU A 792 -35.50 0.77 20.26
N LEU A 793 -35.25 -0.19 19.38
CA LEU A 793 -34.52 0.05 18.13
C LEU A 793 -35.20 1.16 17.33
N GLY A 794 -34.38 2.07 16.79
CA GLY A 794 -34.87 3.20 15.98
C GLY A 794 -35.48 4.34 16.77
N LYS A 795 -35.50 4.28 18.09
CA LYS A 795 -35.93 5.39 18.93
C LYS A 795 -34.80 5.91 19.79
N GLU A 796 -34.70 7.21 19.84
CA GLU A 796 -33.75 7.91 20.70
C GLU A 796 -34.36 8.15 22.08
N ASN A 797 -33.58 7.85 23.12
CA ASN A 797 -33.85 8.24 24.50
C ASN A 797 -32.62 8.97 25.01
N ASP A 798 -32.60 10.30 24.88
CA ASP A 798 -31.45 11.14 25.14
C ASP A 798 -30.90 10.98 26.58
N GLN A 799 -31.78 10.98 27.58
CA GLN A 799 -31.29 10.83 28.96
C GLN A 799 -30.65 9.46 29.19
N LEU A 800 -31.34 8.40 28.82
CA LEU A 800 -30.84 7.03 28.98
C LEU A 800 -29.55 6.80 28.19
N ARG A 801 -29.43 7.38 26.99
CA ARG A 801 -28.23 7.35 26.19
C ARG A 801 -27.06 8.01 26.92
N ARG A 802 -27.25 9.19 27.50
CA ARG A 802 -26.23 9.89 28.30
C ARG A 802 -25.79 9.08 29.51
N GLU A 803 -26.72 8.52 30.24
CA GLU A 803 -26.43 7.68 31.42
C GLU A 803 -25.62 6.41 31.03
N TYR A 804 -25.98 5.80 29.92
CA TYR A 804 -25.31 4.63 29.39
C TYR A 804 -23.90 4.96 28.88
N MET A 805 -23.74 6.09 28.17
CA MET A 805 -22.44 6.60 27.74
C MET A 805 -21.57 6.98 28.96
N GLN A 806 -22.11 7.65 29.97
CA GLN A 806 -21.39 7.95 31.19
C GLN A 806 -20.81 6.68 31.83
N ALA A 807 -21.65 5.66 31.97
CA ALA A 807 -21.23 4.39 32.56
C ALA A 807 -20.19 3.65 31.74
N TYR A 808 -20.33 3.69 30.41
CA TYR A 808 -19.34 3.13 29.48
C TYR A 808 -18.00 3.86 29.57
N HIS A 809 -18.00 5.20 29.58
CA HIS A 809 -16.80 6.03 29.75
C HIS A 809 -16.14 5.80 31.13
N ALA A 810 -16.93 5.68 32.18
CA ALA A 810 -16.44 5.33 33.52
C ALA A 810 -15.71 3.98 33.52
N CYS A 811 -16.27 2.99 32.82
CA CYS A 811 -15.62 1.69 32.65
C CYS A 811 -14.29 1.81 31.85
N ILE A 812 -14.22 2.66 30.82
CA ILE A 812 -12.99 2.86 30.05
C ILE A 812 -11.90 3.53 30.90
N SER A 813 -12.21 4.60 31.66
CA SER A 813 -11.23 5.22 32.56
C SER A 813 -10.78 4.29 33.69
N PHE A 814 -11.67 3.41 34.13
CA PHE A 814 -11.33 2.37 35.10
C PHE A 814 -10.29 1.41 34.53
N ILE A 815 -10.50 0.88 33.29
CA ILE A 815 -9.52 -0.05 32.71
C ILE A 815 -8.22 0.64 32.31
N ASP A 816 -8.22 1.91 31.91
CA ASP A 816 -7.02 2.69 31.69
C ASP A 816 -6.09 2.69 32.91
N THR A 817 -6.68 2.82 34.09
CA THR A 817 -5.95 2.71 35.38
C THR A 817 -5.41 1.29 35.61
N GLN A 818 -6.16 0.24 35.25
CA GLN A 818 -5.69 -1.15 35.39
C GLN A 818 -4.56 -1.46 34.38
N ILE A 819 -4.66 -0.97 33.19
CA ILE A 819 -3.59 -1.07 32.17
C ILE A 819 -2.32 -0.38 32.68
N LYS A 820 -2.44 0.76 33.37
CA LYS A 820 -1.29 1.42 34.01
C LYS A 820 -0.56 0.49 34.95
N ILE A 821 -1.26 -0.21 35.86
CA ILE A 821 -0.65 -1.17 36.78
C ILE A 821 0.16 -2.24 36.04
N VAL A 822 -0.38 -2.77 34.94
CA VAL A 822 0.29 -3.79 34.15
C VAL A 822 1.53 -3.25 33.44
N LEU A 823 1.44 -2.06 32.82
CA LEU A 823 2.56 -1.43 32.10
C LEU A 823 3.67 -1.00 33.06
N ASP A 824 3.30 -0.44 34.22
CA ASP A 824 4.26 -0.06 35.24
C ASP A 824 5.01 -1.29 35.78
N ALA A 825 4.32 -2.41 36.00
CA ALA A 825 4.96 -3.64 36.45
C ALA A 825 6.00 -4.16 35.43
N VAL A 826 5.78 -4.01 34.12
CA VAL A 826 6.79 -4.35 33.11
C VAL A 826 7.99 -3.40 33.23
N ARG A 827 7.77 -2.10 33.44
CA ARG A 827 8.86 -1.13 33.64
C ARG A 827 9.66 -1.42 34.90
N GLU A 828 8.99 -1.65 36.00
CA GLU A 828 9.60 -1.93 37.32
C GLU A 828 10.37 -3.26 37.31
N SER A 829 9.94 -4.26 36.57
CA SER A 829 10.69 -5.51 36.40
C SER A 829 11.98 -5.36 35.57
N GLY A 830 12.25 -4.19 34.97
CA GLY A 830 13.40 -3.93 34.10
C GLY A 830 13.32 -4.60 32.73
N GLN A 831 12.15 -5.17 32.37
CA GLN A 831 11.98 -5.91 31.12
C GLN A 831 11.33 -5.08 29.99
N TRP A 832 11.15 -3.77 30.19
CA TRP A 832 10.46 -2.88 29.24
C TRP A 832 11.05 -2.94 27.83
N GLU A 833 12.39 -2.86 27.70
CA GLU A 833 13.09 -2.88 26.41
C GLU A 833 13.20 -4.28 25.78
N ASP A 834 12.84 -5.32 26.54
CA ASP A 834 12.81 -6.70 26.06
C ASP A 834 11.39 -7.24 25.85
N THR A 835 10.37 -6.37 25.97
CA THR A 835 8.96 -6.79 25.89
C THR A 835 8.25 -6.13 24.71
N ILE A 836 7.67 -6.97 23.85
CA ILE A 836 6.67 -6.56 22.85
C ILE A 836 5.34 -6.45 23.57
N ILE A 837 4.67 -5.30 23.44
CA ILE A 837 3.37 -5.06 24.06
C ILE A 837 2.34 -4.79 22.98
N VAL A 838 1.26 -5.57 23.00
CA VAL A 838 0.12 -5.44 22.10
C VAL A 838 -1.11 -5.11 22.90
N PHE A 839 -1.81 -4.03 22.53
CA PHE A 839 -3.09 -3.63 23.12
C PHE A 839 -4.17 -3.58 22.05
N THR A 840 -5.31 -4.22 22.29
CA THR A 840 -6.46 -4.21 21.37
C THR A 840 -7.79 -4.52 22.10
N SER A 841 -8.89 -4.52 21.33
CA SER A 841 -10.20 -5.03 21.75
C SER A 841 -10.64 -6.17 20.82
N ASP A 842 -11.58 -6.98 21.27
CA ASP A 842 -12.13 -8.04 20.44
C ASP A 842 -13.16 -7.53 19.41
N HIS A 843 -13.89 -6.48 19.70
CA HIS A 843 -14.78 -5.72 18.81
C HIS A 843 -15.25 -4.44 19.49
N GLY A 844 -16.00 -3.62 18.79
CA GLY A 844 -16.62 -2.41 19.31
C GLY A 844 -18.01 -2.63 19.90
N TYR A 845 -18.74 -1.52 20.21
CA TYR A 845 -20.04 -1.52 20.82
C TYR A 845 -20.79 -0.21 20.52
N HIS A 846 -22.05 -0.31 20.08
CA HIS A 846 -22.93 0.85 19.85
C HIS A 846 -23.52 1.37 21.16
N LEU A 847 -23.51 2.68 21.30
CA LEU A 847 -24.09 3.43 22.43
C LEU A 847 -25.22 4.34 21.94
N GLY A 848 -26.07 3.84 21.06
CA GLY A 848 -27.14 4.56 20.38
C GLY A 848 -26.76 5.06 19.00
N ASP A 849 -25.52 4.85 18.55
CA ASP A 849 -25.09 5.16 17.19
C ASP A 849 -25.92 4.37 16.20
N HIS A 850 -26.40 5.01 15.15
CA HIS A 850 -27.36 4.46 14.17
C HIS A 850 -28.62 3.93 14.81
N PHE A 851 -29.03 4.50 15.97
CA PHE A 851 -30.15 3.99 16.82
C PHE A 851 -29.99 2.52 17.24
N LEU A 852 -28.73 2.03 17.25
CA LEU A 852 -28.39 0.68 17.65
C LEU A 852 -27.75 0.66 19.05
N TRP A 853 -27.99 -0.40 19.78
CA TRP A 853 -27.43 -0.59 21.12
C TRP A 853 -26.85 -1.99 21.20
N GLY A 854 -25.53 -2.08 21.38
CA GLY A 854 -24.87 -3.38 21.43
C GLY A 854 -23.81 -3.54 20.34
N LYS A 855 -23.70 -4.74 19.83
CA LYS A 855 -22.67 -5.17 18.88
C LYS A 855 -23.31 -5.99 17.75
N VAL A 856 -22.54 -6.74 16.98
CA VAL A 856 -23.02 -7.59 15.89
C VAL A 856 -23.51 -6.80 14.68
N THR A 857 -22.78 -5.74 14.38
CA THR A 857 -22.95 -4.93 13.17
C THR A 857 -21.60 -4.77 12.48
N LEU A 858 -21.62 -4.47 11.19
CA LEU A 858 -20.42 -4.19 10.40
C LEU A 858 -20.08 -2.69 10.37
N PHE A 859 -20.86 -1.84 11.06
CA PHE A 859 -20.53 -0.43 11.20
C PHE A 859 -19.24 -0.25 12.03
N ASP A 860 -18.49 0.80 11.73
CA ASP A 860 -17.23 1.11 12.41
C ASP A 860 -17.31 1.02 13.92
N VAL A 861 -18.36 1.56 14.52
CA VAL A 861 -18.56 1.52 15.99
C VAL A 861 -18.61 0.09 16.54
N GLY A 862 -19.08 -0.87 15.75
CA GLY A 862 -19.14 -2.29 16.11
C GLY A 862 -17.91 -3.10 15.71
N ALA A 863 -17.24 -2.71 14.62
CA ALA A 863 -16.17 -3.50 14.00
C ALA A 863 -14.77 -2.93 14.23
N LYS A 864 -14.62 -1.60 14.30
CA LYS A 864 -13.35 -0.93 14.49
C LYS A 864 -12.90 -0.95 15.95
N VAL A 865 -11.64 -1.26 16.17
CA VAL A 865 -11.06 -1.44 17.49
C VAL A 865 -9.80 -0.60 17.68
N PRO A 866 -9.50 -0.14 18.91
CA PRO A 866 -8.18 0.42 19.21
C PRO A 866 -7.11 -0.66 19.09
N PHE A 867 -5.99 -0.34 18.42
CA PHE A 867 -4.89 -1.28 18.24
C PHE A 867 -3.54 -0.55 18.30
N LEU A 868 -2.73 -0.95 19.28
CA LEU A 868 -1.41 -0.37 19.54
C LEU A 868 -0.37 -1.48 19.69
N ILE A 869 0.79 -1.29 19.12
CA ILE A 869 1.93 -2.21 19.26
C ILE A 869 3.18 -1.42 19.63
N ARG A 870 3.83 -1.81 20.73
CA ARG A 870 5.19 -1.41 21.06
C ARG A 870 6.11 -2.62 20.90
N ALA A 871 7.01 -2.55 19.94
CA ALA A 871 8.02 -3.59 19.69
C ALA A 871 9.40 -2.93 19.67
N PRO A 872 10.19 -3.00 20.77
CA PRO A 872 11.47 -2.31 20.87
C PRO A 872 12.43 -2.64 19.74
N GLY A 873 12.87 -1.60 19.02
CA GLY A 873 13.75 -1.71 17.87
C GLY A 873 13.04 -2.02 16.53
N LEU A 874 11.69 -2.08 16.52
CA LEU A 874 10.89 -2.30 15.32
C LEU A 874 9.80 -1.24 15.14
N THR A 875 9.24 -0.69 16.23
CA THR A 875 8.21 0.34 16.18
C THR A 875 8.75 1.64 16.74
N GLU A 876 8.35 2.73 16.13
CA GLU A 876 8.55 4.08 16.64
C GLU A 876 7.24 4.56 17.29
N GLY A 877 7.32 5.40 18.33
CA GLY A 877 6.17 5.95 18.99
C GLY A 877 5.58 7.13 18.25
N GLY A 878 4.27 7.27 18.31
CA GLY A 878 3.60 8.53 17.98
C GLY A 878 2.85 8.62 16.67
N THR A 879 2.55 7.54 16.00
CA THR A 879 1.50 7.59 14.93
C THR A 879 1.01 6.22 14.57
#